data_174a6d0f2eb9421218afb072f3256340
#
_entry.id   174a6d0f2eb9421218afb072f3256340
#
_cell.length_a   1.000
_cell.length_b   1.000
_cell.length_c   1.000
_cell.angle_alpha   90.00
_cell.angle_beta   90.00
_cell.angle_gamma   90.00
#
_symmetry.space_group_name_H-M   'P 1'
#
loop_
_entity.id
_entity.type
_entity.pdbx_description
1 polymer ?
#
loop_
_entity_poly.entity_id
_entity_poly.type
_entity_poly.pdbx_seq_one_letter_code
_entity_poly.pdbx_strand_id
1 'polypeptide(L)'
;MNMNNHRKSIKTIGALFVAMAVGMPVLYTSDISAQSNVSAIEEITVTARQREESLADAPYTITALTADQIEMRGINQLQDVVAYTPGFYFSDNNVGKNSRSHKRLIFRGMNPRTDIPTRQSSTMFIDGAATVGAEFGNMDGIERIEVLRGPQGAHFGRSTYTGAINVVTSDPGDEFSGRVNVEAGSHGTQRAGIVLDGPLGDSLGFRLAISDYEMDGMYDNDNVPGQKLGAQSTDDVALTLVFEPSDRFKIKARYHTWEDSDGPDAATAYDYRSGTHNCSPGGLVERWDPVQVQASAAYNFNPATNVPHTTICGQVPVPSSIGQDTGSARALSLLANRIDGSRFPIANGLRPVPDFMVPNHFGLEREAEELSVVIDINFDNGMNLNIVSAQHENAYSTHNDTDRRVTEGLHLQGLGGGVFGGFGANHPADAFDLRMNSMEDESIEFRLSSSDDQSIRWMIGYSQLDMEWFTQVIGNLIVYYPSDENNATRSAAGQMPVCYNPYWPFYGAGLAGSNACGAYGDTTSNNNDMKWDSVDNSAIYAAIEADITDNLTLSVDLRRQDDGITTGGVSAYTGGTPKTLGALANQQNGEFSRTLPRIILDYKPDEDTTMYFSYSEGSLPGTFNPSLATLTESQLEEISTQTGGAGIEVDEEVSENLEFGIKKTILDGRGFVSVAIYDTDLTNVHTPFFSPTYTDADGNQALLSGNITSQGGNANLSGIEIDGTVILNDLWSLDFTYAINDSKIGEGFQSADTFDLDGDRLAAVGNMFSRYPKNSGSLSANYSKQASADREVFARIDTIYTGKMYASNAMHAHTGSGTKFNLRGGFETDAYRVELYCTNCLDDSQPKGLQQLYDLSGITGGFGDGAITAGGMRVVSIALADKRTVGIRASYKF
;
A
#
# COMPACT_ATOMS: atom_id res chain seq x y z
N MET A 1 6.43 10.61 28.43
CA MET A 1 7.84 11.07 28.55
C MET A 1 8.12 11.95 27.35
N ASN A 2 8.72 13.11 27.48
CA ASN A 2 8.71 14.17 26.46
C ASN A 2 9.48 13.75 25.19
N MET A 3 8.80 13.43 24.11
CA MET A 3 9.33 12.94 22.81
C MET A 3 10.36 13.90 22.15
N ASN A 4 10.24 15.20 22.35
CA ASN A 4 11.24 16.17 21.88
C ASN A 4 12.67 15.96 22.41
N ASN A 5 12.86 15.14 23.45
CA ASN A 5 14.18 14.81 23.96
C ASN A 5 14.80 13.60 23.26
N HIS A 6 14.01 12.66 22.71
CA HIS A 6 14.52 11.52 21.94
C HIS A 6 15.04 11.96 20.56
N ARG A 7 14.27 12.77 19.83
CA ARG A 7 14.74 13.33 18.53
C ARG A 7 16.07 14.07 18.62
N LYS A 8 16.33 14.80 19.72
CA LYS A 8 17.61 15.47 19.93
C LYS A 8 18.74 14.50 20.25
N SER A 9 18.45 13.37 20.89
CA SER A 9 19.46 12.38 21.28
C SER A 9 19.96 11.58 20.08
N ILE A 10 19.08 11.13 19.19
CA ILE A 10 19.44 10.34 18.00
C ILE A 10 20.18 11.20 16.97
N LYS A 11 19.71 12.42 16.70
CA LYS A 11 20.43 13.37 15.80
C LYS A 11 21.83 13.75 16.31
N THR A 12 22.05 13.76 17.61
CA THR A 12 23.37 14.04 18.19
C THR A 12 24.31 12.85 18.05
N ILE A 13 23.78 11.62 18.06
CA ILE A 13 24.54 10.39 17.83
C ILE A 13 24.96 10.29 16.36
N GLY A 14 24.04 10.53 15.40
CA GLY A 14 24.35 10.53 13.96
C GLY A 14 25.43 11.56 13.58
N ALA A 15 25.37 12.77 14.12
CA ALA A 15 26.35 13.81 13.85
C ALA A 15 27.75 13.51 14.42
N LEU A 16 27.85 12.73 15.50
CA LEU A 16 29.14 12.34 16.08
C LEU A 16 29.86 11.27 15.28
N PHE A 17 29.09 10.35 14.64
CA PHE A 17 29.66 9.24 13.86
C PHE A 17 30.18 9.67 12.49
N VAL A 18 29.57 10.65 11.83
CA VAL A 18 30.06 11.22 10.57
C VAL A 18 31.44 11.88 10.74
N ALA A 19 31.75 12.39 11.92
CA ALA A 19 33.06 13.01 12.22
C ALA A 19 34.20 11.99 12.46
N MET A 20 33.88 10.71 12.77
CA MET A 20 34.92 9.69 13.07
C MET A 20 35.34 8.87 11.84
N ALA A 21 34.51 8.79 10.80
CA ALA A 21 34.79 7.95 9.63
C ALA A 21 35.86 8.53 8.65
N VAL A 22 36.26 9.79 8.80
CA VAL A 22 37.14 10.49 7.84
C VAL A 22 38.66 10.39 8.14
N GLY A 23 39.07 9.75 9.20
CA GLY A 23 40.43 9.85 9.70
C GLY A 23 41.22 8.57 9.93
N MET A 24 41.36 7.64 8.95
CA MET A 24 42.28 6.48 9.12
C MET A 24 43.29 6.28 7.97
N PRO A 25 44.53 5.82 8.24
CA PRO A 25 45.63 5.81 7.29
C PRO A 25 45.70 4.51 6.46
N VAL A 26 46.14 4.64 5.22
CA VAL A 26 46.37 3.57 4.25
C VAL A 26 47.66 2.82 4.58
N LEU A 27 47.58 1.50 4.71
CA LEU A 27 48.72 0.58 4.80
C LEU A 27 48.86 -0.31 3.54
N TYR A 28 50.10 -0.55 3.14
CA TYR A 28 50.48 -1.27 1.93
C TYR A 28 50.43 -2.79 2.09
N THR A 29 50.03 -3.52 1.02
CA THR A 29 50.02 -4.97 0.95
C THR A 29 50.68 -5.53 -0.30
N SER A 30 51.17 -6.74 -0.23
CA SER A 30 51.92 -7.48 -1.21
C SER A 30 51.04 -8.51 -1.96
N ASP A 31 51.28 -8.68 -3.28
CA ASP A 31 50.50 -9.53 -4.18
C ASP A 31 50.57 -11.04 -3.86
N ILE A 32 49.43 -11.70 -3.83
CA ILE A 32 49.28 -13.16 -3.91
C ILE A 32 48.23 -13.47 -4.99
N SER A 33 48.63 -14.20 -6.03
CA SER A 33 47.72 -14.66 -7.08
C SER A 33 46.95 -15.91 -6.63
N ALA A 34 45.60 -15.78 -6.45
CA ALA A 34 44.70 -16.89 -6.26
C ALA A 34 44.13 -17.36 -7.59
N GLN A 35 44.03 -18.64 -7.77
CA GLN A 35 43.44 -19.32 -8.92
C GLN A 35 41.91 -19.29 -8.75
N SER A 36 41.20 -18.56 -9.63
CA SER A 36 39.74 -18.44 -9.60
C SER A 36 39.08 -19.72 -10.15
N ASN A 37 38.36 -20.43 -9.33
CA ASN A 37 37.31 -21.36 -9.80
C ASN A 37 36.05 -20.53 -10.02
N VAL A 38 35.42 -20.64 -11.20
CA VAL A 38 34.08 -20.07 -11.42
C VAL A 38 33.14 -20.68 -10.39
N SER A 39 32.66 -19.87 -9.47
CA SER A 39 31.77 -20.31 -8.40
C SER A 39 30.41 -20.70 -8.98
N ALA A 40 29.80 -21.76 -8.47
CA ALA A 40 28.37 -22.04 -8.70
C ALA A 40 27.51 -20.95 -8.05
N ILE A 41 26.26 -20.81 -8.51
CA ILE A 41 25.29 -19.91 -7.87
C ILE A 41 25.11 -20.37 -6.41
N GLU A 42 25.07 -19.42 -5.50
CA GLU A 42 24.72 -19.67 -4.10
C GLU A 42 23.33 -20.28 -4.02
N GLU A 43 23.18 -21.35 -3.29
CA GLU A 43 21.90 -21.98 -3.03
C GLU A 43 21.08 -21.10 -2.08
N ILE A 44 19.96 -20.60 -2.56
CA ILE A 44 19.06 -19.78 -1.75
C ILE A 44 18.04 -20.68 -1.07
N THR A 45 18.02 -20.67 0.25
CA THR A 45 17.02 -21.35 1.05
C THR A 45 15.80 -20.46 1.24
N VAL A 46 14.61 -21.02 1.11
CA VAL A 46 13.31 -20.36 1.35
C VAL A 46 12.50 -21.12 2.39
N THR A 47 11.63 -20.41 3.10
CA THR A 47 10.77 -20.99 4.15
C THR A 47 9.28 -20.86 3.85
N ALA A 48 8.94 -20.58 2.61
CA ALA A 48 7.59 -20.24 2.19
C ALA A 48 6.56 -21.38 2.31
N ARG A 49 6.98 -22.64 2.46
CA ARG A 49 6.11 -23.76 2.90
C ARG A 49 6.27 -24.07 4.38
N GLN A 50 6.82 -23.10 5.14
CA GLN A 50 7.11 -23.27 6.56
C GLN A 50 8.08 -24.44 6.83
N ARG A 51 8.89 -24.76 5.84
CA ARG A 51 10.04 -25.67 5.86
C ARG A 51 11.17 -25.01 5.07
N GLU A 52 12.37 -25.28 5.49
CA GLU A 52 13.55 -24.87 4.73
C GLU A 52 13.70 -25.75 3.49
N GLU A 53 13.71 -25.13 2.32
CA GLU A 53 13.91 -25.81 1.04
C GLU A 53 14.71 -24.91 0.08
N SER A 54 15.41 -25.54 -0.86
CA SER A 54 16.09 -24.77 -1.92
C SER A 54 15.09 -24.04 -2.81
N LEU A 55 15.39 -22.80 -3.16
CA LEU A 55 14.60 -22.03 -4.14
C LEU A 55 14.41 -22.80 -5.47
N ALA A 56 15.44 -23.55 -5.89
CA ALA A 56 15.40 -24.36 -7.09
C ALA A 56 14.41 -25.52 -6.99
N ASP A 57 14.25 -26.06 -5.78
CA ASP A 57 13.40 -27.22 -5.50
C ASP A 57 11.96 -26.88 -5.15
N ALA A 58 11.69 -25.64 -4.75
CA ALA A 58 10.36 -25.20 -4.34
C ALA A 58 9.33 -25.27 -5.49
N PRO A 59 8.28 -26.11 -5.43
CA PRO A 59 7.37 -26.35 -6.55
C PRO A 59 6.22 -25.33 -6.61
N TYR A 60 6.54 -24.04 -6.58
CA TYR A 60 5.63 -22.90 -6.71
C TYR A 60 6.39 -21.64 -7.10
N THR A 61 5.65 -20.62 -7.53
CA THR A 61 6.24 -19.35 -7.97
C THR A 61 6.62 -18.47 -6.79
N ILE A 62 7.91 -18.33 -6.58
CA ILE A 62 8.51 -17.51 -5.51
C ILE A 62 9.74 -16.77 -6.04
N THR A 63 9.95 -15.54 -5.61
CA THR A 63 11.19 -14.79 -5.75
C THR A 63 11.75 -14.54 -4.37
N ALA A 64 13.00 -14.92 -4.14
CA ALA A 64 13.70 -14.67 -2.88
C ALA A 64 14.86 -13.69 -3.12
N LEU A 65 14.98 -12.70 -2.25
CA LEU A 65 16.04 -11.70 -2.24
C LEU A 65 16.80 -11.82 -0.93
N THR A 66 18.05 -12.27 -0.98
CA THR A 66 18.93 -12.39 0.21
C THR A 66 19.43 -11.03 0.68
N ALA A 67 19.97 -10.95 1.91
CA ALA A 67 20.57 -9.73 2.45
C ALA A 67 21.61 -9.12 1.50
N ASP A 68 22.48 -9.93 0.92
CA ASP A 68 23.50 -9.49 -0.03
C ASP A 68 22.86 -8.94 -1.32
N GLN A 69 21.82 -9.58 -1.81
CA GLN A 69 21.07 -9.09 -2.97
C GLN A 69 20.32 -7.80 -2.68
N ILE A 70 19.77 -7.64 -1.48
CA ILE A 70 19.12 -6.40 -1.01
C ILE A 70 20.14 -5.27 -0.97
N GLU A 71 21.32 -5.50 -0.37
CA GLU A 71 22.40 -4.51 -0.31
C GLU A 71 22.95 -4.19 -1.72
N MET A 72 23.27 -5.20 -2.54
CA MET A 72 23.82 -5.05 -3.88
C MET A 72 22.86 -4.31 -4.83
N ARG A 73 21.56 -4.53 -4.73
CA ARG A 73 20.52 -3.85 -5.51
C ARG A 73 20.16 -2.48 -4.93
N GLY A 74 20.60 -2.20 -3.69
CA GLY A 74 20.32 -0.97 -2.95
C GLY A 74 18.85 -0.81 -2.64
N ILE A 75 18.19 -1.91 -2.30
CA ILE A 75 16.82 -1.93 -1.82
C ILE A 75 16.80 -1.33 -0.41
N ASN A 76 16.12 -0.21 -0.26
CA ASN A 76 16.04 0.52 1.01
C ASN A 76 14.64 0.49 1.61
N GLN A 77 13.65 0.25 0.78
CA GLN A 77 12.24 0.20 1.13
C GLN A 77 11.60 -1.00 0.44
N LEU A 78 10.52 -1.51 1.02
CA LEU A 78 9.80 -2.65 0.43
C LEU A 78 9.32 -2.37 -1.01
N GLN A 79 9.04 -1.11 -1.35
CA GLN A 79 8.66 -0.70 -2.70
C GLN A 79 9.75 -0.98 -3.76
N ASP A 80 11.01 -0.98 -3.36
CA ASP A 80 12.13 -1.24 -4.28
C ASP A 80 12.15 -2.70 -4.76
N VAL A 81 11.56 -3.63 -3.98
CA VAL A 81 11.45 -5.06 -4.30
C VAL A 81 10.69 -5.30 -5.60
N VAL A 82 9.72 -4.44 -5.93
CA VAL A 82 8.92 -4.51 -7.17
C VAL A 82 9.79 -4.54 -8.43
N ALA A 83 10.87 -3.79 -8.44
CA ALA A 83 11.75 -3.71 -9.60
C ALA A 83 12.40 -5.05 -9.99
N TYR A 84 12.49 -5.96 -9.01
CA TYR A 84 13.21 -7.23 -9.13
C TYR A 84 12.30 -8.45 -8.96
N THR A 85 10.97 -8.23 -8.86
CA THR A 85 9.99 -9.28 -8.68
C THR A 85 8.96 -9.24 -9.82
N PRO A 86 8.94 -10.23 -10.73
CA PRO A 86 7.98 -10.25 -11.83
C PRO A 86 6.56 -10.45 -11.29
N GLY A 87 5.55 -9.81 -11.92
CA GLY A 87 4.15 -9.99 -11.54
C GLY A 87 3.71 -9.33 -10.23
N PHE A 88 4.61 -8.61 -9.56
CA PHE A 88 4.34 -7.88 -8.34
C PHE A 88 4.45 -6.37 -8.57
N TYR A 89 3.56 -5.59 -7.98
CA TYR A 89 3.54 -4.15 -8.08
C TYR A 89 3.00 -3.50 -6.81
N PHE A 90 3.57 -2.36 -6.43
CA PHE A 90 2.99 -1.48 -5.43
C PHE A 90 2.16 -0.40 -6.11
N SER A 91 0.93 -0.27 -5.74
CA SER A 91 0.14 0.87 -6.17
C SER A 91 0.23 1.97 -5.12
N ASP A 92 0.77 3.11 -5.50
CA ASP A 92 0.56 4.39 -4.82
C ASP A 92 -0.90 4.81 -5.03
N ASN A 93 -1.78 4.18 -4.33
CA ASN A 93 -3.12 3.96 -4.80
C ASN A 93 -4.12 5.04 -4.45
N ASN A 94 -3.73 5.92 -3.65
CA ASN A 94 -4.49 7.13 -3.41
C ASN A 94 -3.57 8.28 -3.78
N VAL A 95 -3.57 8.54 -5.06
CA VAL A 95 -3.00 9.77 -5.53
C VAL A 95 -3.67 10.90 -4.74
N GLY A 96 -3.09 11.35 -3.63
CA GLY A 96 -3.58 12.29 -2.63
C GLY A 96 -3.45 11.82 -1.22
N LYS A 97 -2.87 10.65 -1.04
CA LYS A 97 -2.40 10.19 0.24
C LYS A 97 -0.91 9.93 0.10
N ASN A 98 -0.18 10.20 1.12
CA ASN A 98 1.22 9.80 1.18
C ASN A 98 1.35 8.31 0.82
N SER A 99 2.22 7.99 -0.13
CA SER A 99 2.42 6.62 -0.63
C SER A 99 2.86 5.65 0.47
N ARG A 100 3.41 6.16 1.56
CA ARG A 100 3.82 5.37 2.73
C ARG A 100 2.69 5.12 3.73
N SER A 101 1.58 5.88 3.64
CA SER A 101 0.45 5.71 4.56
C SER A 101 -0.47 4.54 4.21
N HIS A 102 -0.48 4.14 2.96
CA HIS A 102 -1.43 3.13 2.49
C HIS A 102 -0.84 2.37 1.31
N LYS A 103 -0.23 1.25 1.61
CA LYS A 103 0.39 0.37 0.63
C LYS A 103 -0.61 -0.70 0.18
N ARG A 104 -0.76 -0.84 -1.13
CA ARG A 104 -1.48 -1.96 -1.72
C ARG A 104 -0.53 -2.84 -2.47
N LEU A 105 -0.51 -4.09 -2.07
CA LEU A 105 0.23 -5.15 -2.75
C LEU A 105 -0.62 -5.65 -3.92
N ILE A 106 -0.13 -5.49 -5.13
CA ILE A 106 -0.80 -5.96 -6.34
C ILE A 106 -0.02 -7.14 -6.90
N PHE A 107 -0.62 -8.30 -6.89
CA PHE A 107 -0.07 -9.49 -7.50
C PHE A 107 -0.83 -9.81 -8.79
N ARG A 108 -0.09 -10.12 -9.87
CA ARG A 108 -0.66 -10.59 -11.15
C ARG A 108 -1.76 -9.70 -11.71
N GLY A 109 -1.75 -8.42 -11.32
CA GLY A 109 -2.71 -7.43 -11.79
C GLY A 109 -4.02 -7.37 -11.02
N MET A 110 -4.20 -8.16 -9.97
CA MET A 110 -5.33 -7.98 -9.08
C MET A 110 -5.12 -6.74 -8.23
N ASN A 111 -5.89 -5.69 -8.51
CA ASN A 111 -5.87 -4.46 -7.77
C ASN A 111 -7.04 -4.43 -6.78
N PRO A 112 -6.83 -4.72 -5.50
CA PRO A 112 -7.89 -4.67 -4.51
C PRO A 112 -8.39 -3.24 -4.38
N ARG A 113 -9.70 -3.06 -4.41
CA ARG A 113 -10.29 -1.71 -4.35
C ARG A 113 -10.71 -1.28 -2.95
N THR A 114 -10.33 -2.04 -1.94
CA THR A 114 -10.65 -1.69 -0.56
C THR A 114 -9.52 -0.87 0.08
N ASP A 115 -9.90 0.20 0.75
CA ASP A 115 -9.01 1.01 1.58
C ASP A 115 -8.95 0.50 3.03
N ILE A 116 -9.55 -0.66 3.29
CA ILE A 116 -9.70 -1.24 4.61
C ILE A 116 -8.58 -2.25 4.83
N PRO A 117 -7.65 -2.03 5.77
CA PRO A 117 -6.52 -2.92 5.98
C PRO A 117 -6.91 -4.35 6.34
N THR A 118 -7.99 -4.53 7.09
CA THR A 118 -8.52 -5.84 7.46
C THR A 118 -9.11 -6.64 6.29
N ARG A 119 -9.21 -6.05 5.10
CA ARG A 119 -9.80 -6.65 3.87
C ARG A 119 -8.86 -6.62 2.69
N GLN A 120 -7.57 -6.70 2.92
CA GLN A 120 -6.59 -6.75 1.84
C GLN A 120 -6.56 -8.14 1.20
N SER A 121 -6.22 -8.18 -0.10
CA SER A 121 -6.11 -9.43 -0.87
C SER A 121 -4.75 -10.11 -0.71
N SER A 122 -3.79 -9.45 -0.05
CA SER A 122 -2.42 -9.93 0.14
C SER A 122 -1.89 -9.45 1.47
N THR A 123 -1.11 -10.29 2.14
CA THR A 123 -0.57 -10.03 3.48
C THR A 123 0.95 -10.12 3.47
N MET A 124 1.57 -9.34 4.33
CA MET A 124 2.98 -9.47 4.68
C MET A 124 3.11 -10.28 5.96
N PHE A 125 4.14 -11.10 6.01
CA PHE A 125 4.54 -11.88 7.19
C PHE A 125 5.95 -11.46 7.58
N ILE A 126 6.20 -11.43 8.89
CA ILE A 126 7.54 -11.22 9.45
C ILE A 126 7.85 -12.40 10.35
N ASP A 127 8.90 -13.16 10.01
CA ASP A 127 9.25 -14.41 10.67
C ASP A 127 8.05 -15.39 10.81
N GLY A 128 7.16 -15.38 9.82
CA GLY A 128 5.96 -16.23 9.78
C GLY A 128 4.73 -15.66 10.48
N ALA A 129 4.84 -14.54 11.20
CA ALA A 129 3.70 -13.86 11.81
C ALA A 129 3.04 -12.90 10.80
N ALA A 130 1.72 -12.96 10.65
CA ALA A 130 0.98 -12.06 9.80
C ALA A 130 1.00 -10.63 10.36
N THR A 131 1.21 -9.64 9.49
CA THR A 131 1.13 -8.21 9.84
C THR A 131 0.06 -7.52 9.01
N VAL A 132 -0.80 -6.77 9.66
CA VAL A 132 -1.84 -6.00 8.97
C VAL A 132 -1.26 -4.67 8.50
N GLY A 133 -1.49 -4.30 7.23
CA GLY A 133 -1.05 -3.03 6.67
C GLY A 133 0.16 -3.09 5.75
N ALA A 134 0.90 -4.17 5.71
CA ALA A 134 2.08 -4.39 4.85
C ALA A 134 3.13 -3.26 4.95
N GLU A 135 3.42 -2.82 6.16
CA GLU A 135 4.34 -1.72 6.44
C GLU A 135 5.58 -2.23 7.15
N PHE A 136 6.71 -1.65 6.81
CA PHE A 136 8.00 -2.04 7.35
C PHE A 136 8.91 -0.81 7.39
N GLY A 137 9.52 -0.55 8.55
CA GLY A 137 10.35 0.64 8.76
C GLY A 137 11.64 0.63 7.95
N ASN A 138 12.53 -0.30 8.20
CA ASN A 138 13.87 -0.33 7.66
C ASN A 138 14.27 -1.75 7.20
N MET A 139 15.16 -1.83 6.21
CA MET A 139 15.71 -3.09 5.68
C MET A 139 16.95 -3.60 6.47
N ASP A 140 17.45 -2.86 7.46
CA ASP A 140 18.57 -3.29 8.28
C ASP A 140 18.16 -4.45 9.20
N GLY A 141 18.83 -5.59 9.09
CA GLY A 141 18.49 -6.78 9.88
C GLY A 141 17.54 -7.75 9.20
N ILE A 142 17.25 -7.58 7.92
CA ILE A 142 16.57 -8.58 7.10
C ILE A 142 17.60 -9.58 6.57
N GLU A 143 17.30 -10.86 6.70
CA GLU A 143 18.05 -11.96 6.09
C GLU A 143 17.64 -12.16 4.65
N ARG A 144 16.32 -12.22 4.41
CA ARG A 144 15.75 -12.35 3.06
C ARG A 144 14.30 -11.90 3.00
N ILE A 145 13.87 -11.59 1.78
CA ILE A 145 12.47 -11.29 1.44
C ILE A 145 12.02 -12.34 0.44
N GLU A 146 10.93 -13.02 0.75
CA GLU A 146 10.31 -14.03 -0.09
C GLU A 146 8.98 -13.49 -0.61
N VAL A 147 8.82 -13.42 -1.92
CA VAL A 147 7.59 -12.92 -2.56
C VAL A 147 6.90 -14.08 -3.26
N LEU A 148 5.77 -14.51 -2.72
CA LEU A 148 4.96 -15.62 -3.22
C LEU A 148 3.82 -15.08 -4.04
N ARG A 149 3.62 -15.65 -5.23
CA ARG A 149 2.61 -15.21 -6.18
C ARG A 149 1.54 -16.28 -6.38
N GLY A 150 0.30 -15.84 -6.57
CA GLY A 150 -0.88 -16.70 -6.61
C GLY A 150 -1.44 -16.97 -5.21
N PRO A 151 -2.62 -17.63 -5.11
CA PRO A 151 -3.29 -17.87 -3.84
C PRO A 151 -2.46 -18.73 -2.89
N GLN A 152 -2.28 -18.23 -1.66
CA GLN A 152 -1.54 -18.90 -0.58
C GLN A 152 -2.44 -19.24 0.62
N GLY A 153 -3.76 -19.19 0.44
CA GLY A 153 -4.73 -19.32 1.52
C GLY A 153 -4.64 -20.62 2.31
N ALA A 154 -4.38 -21.76 1.66
CA ALA A 154 -4.23 -23.05 2.33
C ALA A 154 -3.04 -23.09 3.30
N HIS A 155 -2.00 -22.32 3.04
CA HIS A 155 -0.73 -22.38 3.74
C HIS A 155 -0.54 -21.21 4.72
N PHE A 156 -0.68 -19.98 4.23
CA PHE A 156 -0.51 -18.76 5.01
C PHE A 156 -1.82 -18.24 5.63
N GLY A 157 -2.95 -18.68 5.12
CA GLY A 157 -4.26 -18.35 5.66
C GLY A 157 -4.85 -17.06 5.10
N ARG A 158 -5.50 -16.31 6.00
CA ARG A 158 -6.34 -15.16 5.68
C ARG A 158 -5.58 -14.08 4.90
N SER A 159 -6.31 -13.42 4.01
CA SER A 159 -5.78 -12.28 3.22
C SER A 159 -4.54 -12.60 2.36
N THR A 160 -4.41 -13.85 1.91
CA THR A 160 -3.39 -14.28 0.95
C THR A 160 -4.03 -14.78 -0.34
N TYR A 161 -5.09 -14.11 -0.74
CA TYR A 161 -5.96 -14.38 -1.87
C TYR A 161 -5.23 -14.30 -3.22
N THR A 162 -4.26 -13.40 -3.37
CA THR A 162 -3.49 -13.21 -4.60
C THR A 162 -1.99 -13.41 -4.45
N GLY A 163 -1.47 -13.38 -3.24
CA GLY A 163 -0.05 -13.55 -2.93
C GLY A 163 0.28 -13.20 -1.49
N ALA A 164 1.54 -13.40 -1.14
CA ALA A 164 2.10 -13.07 0.16
C ALA A 164 3.55 -12.58 0.04
N ILE A 165 3.98 -11.77 1.02
CA ILE A 165 5.39 -11.43 1.22
C ILE A 165 5.79 -11.97 2.58
N ASN A 166 6.86 -12.74 2.64
CA ASN A 166 7.47 -13.19 3.88
C ASN A 166 8.83 -12.52 4.06
N VAL A 167 8.98 -11.74 5.12
CA VAL A 167 10.23 -11.10 5.52
C VAL A 167 10.85 -11.94 6.63
N VAL A 168 12.02 -12.49 6.39
CA VAL A 168 12.77 -13.26 7.38
C VAL A 168 13.86 -12.36 7.94
N THR A 169 13.87 -12.21 9.26
CA THR A 169 14.84 -11.36 9.95
C THR A 169 16.07 -12.16 10.38
N SER A 170 17.24 -11.48 10.36
CA SER A 170 18.51 -12.12 10.69
C SER A 170 18.61 -12.49 12.17
N ASP A 171 19.16 -13.65 12.44
CA ASP A 171 19.58 -14.05 13.77
C ASP A 171 20.89 -13.37 14.20
N PRO A 172 21.20 -13.28 15.50
CA PRO A 172 22.50 -12.84 15.99
C PRO A 172 23.64 -13.78 15.56
N GLY A 173 24.79 -13.22 15.26
CA GLY A 173 25.99 -13.99 14.97
C GLY A 173 26.62 -14.63 16.22
N ASP A 174 27.47 -15.64 15.99
CA ASP A 174 28.23 -16.36 17.06
C ASP A 174 29.36 -15.51 17.65
N GLU A 175 29.81 -14.49 16.96
CA GLU A 175 30.85 -13.56 17.41
C GLU A 175 30.29 -12.15 17.46
N PHE A 176 30.80 -11.35 18.42
CA PHE A 176 30.39 -9.95 18.49
C PHE A 176 30.86 -9.20 17.25
N SER A 177 29.94 -8.58 16.57
CA SER A 177 30.18 -7.77 15.41
C SER A 177 29.36 -6.48 15.42
N GLY A 178 29.80 -5.51 14.61
CA GLY A 178 29.04 -4.30 14.41
C GLY A 178 29.19 -3.78 13.00
N ARG A 179 28.14 -3.08 12.53
CA ARG A 179 28.15 -2.40 11.24
C ARG A 179 27.59 -0.99 11.41
N VAL A 180 28.32 -0.01 10.89
CA VAL A 180 27.84 1.36 10.75
C VAL A 180 27.63 1.66 9.28
N ASN A 181 26.46 2.18 8.93
CA ASN A 181 26.09 2.57 7.59
C ASN A 181 25.84 4.08 7.54
N VAL A 182 26.37 4.74 6.52
CA VAL A 182 26.08 6.16 6.25
C VAL A 182 25.80 6.36 4.77
N GLU A 183 24.86 7.23 4.47
CA GLU A 183 24.51 7.62 3.11
C GLU A 183 24.32 9.13 3.01
N ALA A 184 24.76 9.72 1.91
CA ALA A 184 24.49 11.11 1.55
C ALA A 184 24.24 11.20 0.04
N GLY A 185 23.16 11.90 -0.33
CA GLY A 185 22.72 11.98 -1.73
C GLY A 185 22.07 13.30 -2.09
N SER A 186 21.71 13.42 -3.37
CA SER A 186 20.91 14.54 -3.86
C SER A 186 19.54 14.55 -3.17
N HIS A 187 18.83 15.68 -3.28
CA HIS A 187 17.53 15.91 -2.65
C HIS A 187 17.58 15.86 -1.11
N GLY A 188 18.74 16.21 -0.51
CA GLY A 188 18.91 16.16 0.94
C GLY A 188 18.90 14.74 1.53
N THR A 189 19.04 13.70 0.71
CA THR A 189 19.04 12.32 1.21
C THR A 189 20.18 12.10 2.17
N GLN A 190 19.86 11.65 3.38
CA GLN A 190 20.80 11.26 4.43
C GLN A 190 20.27 10.01 5.12
N ARG A 191 21.19 9.10 5.44
CA ARG A 191 20.91 7.93 6.27
C ARG A 191 22.10 7.69 7.19
N ALA A 192 21.80 7.35 8.42
CA ALA A 192 22.78 6.84 9.36
C ALA A 192 22.19 5.62 10.08
N GLY A 193 22.95 4.56 10.18
CA GLY A 193 22.50 3.33 10.85
C GLY A 193 23.62 2.63 11.56
N ILE A 194 23.30 1.91 12.62
CA ILE A 194 24.19 1.01 13.33
C ILE A 194 23.48 -0.30 13.60
N VAL A 195 24.17 -1.39 13.32
CA VAL A 195 23.77 -2.74 13.69
C VAL A 195 24.85 -3.32 14.60
N LEU A 196 24.45 -3.85 15.74
CA LEU A 196 25.32 -4.54 16.70
C LEU A 196 24.73 -5.91 16.93
N ASP A 197 25.51 -6.95 16.80
CA ASP A 197 25.06 -8.31 17.08
C ASP A 197 26.16 -9.19 17.70
N GLY A 198 25.74 -10.27 18.36
CA GLY A 198 26.64 -11.23 18.93
C GLY A 198 26.10 -11.93 20.17
N PRO A 199 26.91 -12.78 20.78
CA PRO A 199 26.52 -13.52 21.97
C PRO A 199 26.51 -12.66 23.23
N LEU A 200 25.49 -12.86 24.10
CA LEU A 200 25.44 -12.40 25.50
C LEU A 200 25.86 -13.47 26.47
N GLY A 201 26.12 -14.69 26.00
CA GLY A 201 26.53 -15.87 26.77
C GLY A 201 26.50 -17.12 25.88
N ASP A 202 26.62 -18.30 26.45
CA ASP A 202 26.74 -19.56 25.69
C ASP A 202 25.47 -19.94 24.92
N SER A 203 24.32 -19.36 25.28
CA SER A 203 23.00 -19.75 24.71
C SER A 203 22.11 -18.55 24.38
N LEU A 204 22.60 -17.35 24.55
CA LEU A 204 21.81 -16.14 24.32
C LEU A 204 22.58 -15.20 23.39
N GLY A 205 21.99 -14.87 22.27
CA GLY A 205 22.47 -13.88 21.32
C GLY A 205 21.54 -12.66 21.27
N PHE A 206 22.07 -11.53 20.81
CA PHE A 206 21.31 -10.31 20.55
C PHE A 206 21.70 -9.68 19.20
N ARG A 207 20.74 -8.99 18.60
CA ARG A 207 20.97 -8.10 17.47
C ARG A 207 20.17 -6.82 17.67
N LEU A 208 20.85 -5.69 17.60
CA LEU A 208 20.26 -4.35 17.74
C LEU A 208 20.53 -3.56 16.46
N ALA A 209 19.50 -3.10 15.81
CA ALA A 209 19.58 -2.18 14.67
C ALA A 209 18.92 -0.86 15.02
N ILE A 210 19.59 0.24 14.72
CA ILE A 210 19.07 1.61 14.88
C ILE A 210 19.38 2.36 13.60
N SER A 211 18.41 3.04 13.02
CA SER A 211 18.65 3.89 11.85
C SER A 211 17.81 5.15 11.86
N ASP A 212 18.32 6.15 11.19
CA ASP A 212 17.68 7.43 10.89
C ASP A 212 17.79 7.69 9.39
N TYR A 213 16.71 8.09 8.77
CA TYR A 213 16.62 8.40 7.35
C TYR A 213 15.89 9.73 7.14
N GLU A 214 16.47 10.62 6.36
CA GLU A 214 15.85 11.87 5.94
C GLU A 214 16.03 12.12 4.43
N MET A 215 15.03 12.74 3.81
CA MET A 215 15.06 13.25 2.44
C MET A 215 14.17 14.50 2.35
N ASP A 216 14.69 15.61 1.81
CA ASP A 216 13.98 16.90 1.72
C ASP A 216 12.80 16.90 0.73
N GLY A 217 12.71 15.89 -0.13
CA GLY A 217 11.76 15.83 -1.24
C GLY A 217 12.37 16.22 -2.59
N MET A 218 11.72 15.76 -3.65
CA MET A 218 12.27 15.80 -5.01
C MET A 218 11.71 16.93 -5.87
N TYR A 219 10.57 17.51 -5.52
CA TYR A 219 9.86 18.49 -6.32
C TYR A 219 9.69 19.79 -5.54
N ASP A 220 9.93 20.92 -6.20
CA ASP A 220 9.57 22.22 -5.63
C ASP A 220 8.04 22.39 -5.67
N ASN A 221 7.47 22.93 -4.60
CA ASN A 221 6.08 23.36 -4.59
C ASN A 221 6.01 24.78 -5.13
N ASP A 222 5.49 24.95 -6.35
CA ASP A 222 5.43 26.26 -7.01
C ASP A 222 4.55 27.27 -6.25
N ASN A 223 3.65 26.78 -5.39
CA ASN A 223 2.75 27.65 -4.61
C ASN A 223 3.32 28.05 -3.25
N VAL A 224 4.26 27.27 -2.73
CA VAL A 224 4.83 27.50 -1.40
C VAL A 224 6.35 27.60 -1.52
N PRO A 225 6.88 28.82 -1.75
CA PRO A 225 8.32 29.01 -1.95
C PRO A 225 9.17 28.38 -0.83
N GLY A 226 10.10 27.52 -1.24
CA GLY A 226 11.01 26.81 -0.33
C GLY A 226 10.46 25.51 0.24
N GLN A 227 9.21 25.14 -0.03
CA GLN A 227 8.68 23.82 0.31
C GLN A 227 8.99 22.83 -0.81
N LYS A 228 9.34 21.61 -0.41
CA LYS A 228 9.50 20.46 -1.29
C LYS A 228 8.34 19.48 -1.11
N LEU A 229 7.97 18.80 -2.20
CA LEU A 229 7.00 17.70 -2.20
C LEU A 229 7.75 16.36 -2.20
N GLY A 230 7.23 15.40 -1.45
CA GLY A 230 7.80 14.07 -1.32
C GLY A 230 8.93 13.97 -0.29
N ALA A 231 9.01 14.88 0.67
CA ALA A 231 9.94 14.77 1.79
C ALA A 231 9.59 13.55 2.66
N GLN A 232 10.60 12.86 3.17
CA GLN A 232 10.46 11.66 4.00
C GLN A 232 11.41 11.71 5.18
N SER A 233 10.97 11.17 6.32
CA SER A 233 11.79 10.97 7.51
C SER A 233 11.34 9.69 8.22
N THR A 234 12.30 8.87 8.68
CA THR A 234 12.04 7.66 9.46
C THR A 234 13.09 7.49 10.53
N ASP A 235 12.65 7.33 11.78
CA ASP A 235 13.45 6.84 12.90
C ASP A 235 13.05 5.39 13.17
N ASP A 236 14.02 4.47 13.30
CA ASP A 236 13.77 3.03 13.39
C ASP A 236 14.68 2.35 14.41
N VAL A 237 14.11 1.46 15.22
CA VAL A 237 14.83 0.65 16.22
C VAL A 237 14.28 -0.76 16.24
N ALA A 238 15.15 -1.75 16.05
CA ALA A 238 14.81 -3.17 16.17
C ALA A 238 15.78 -3.90 17.11
N LEU A 239 15.24 -4.69 18.03
CA LEU A 239 15.98 -5.57 18.92
C LEU A 239 15.52 -7.01 18.74
N THR A 240 16.45 -7.90 18.39
CA THR A 240 16.22 -9.35 18.32
C THR A 240 17.04 -10.04 19.40
N LEU A 241 16.42 -10.94 20.13
CA LEU A 241 17.04 -11.82 21.11
C LEU A 241 16.79 -13.26 20.69
N VAL A 242 17.86 -14.08 20.64
CA VAL A 242 17.76 -15.51 20.36
C VAL A 242 18.33 -16.29 21.55
N PHE A 243 17.50 -17.16 22.13
CA PHE A 243 17.88 -18.07 23.18
C PHE A 243 17.87 -19.51 22.65
N GLU A 244 19.05 -20.11 22.54
CA GLU A 244 19.25 -21.45 21.97
C GLU A 244 20.19 -22.26 22.90
N PRO A 245 19.63 -22.86 23.98
CA PRO A 245 20.43 -23.66 24.95
C PRO A 245 20.85 -24.99 24.38
N SER A 246 20.27 -25.44 23.26
CA SER A 246 20.61 -26.70 22.57
C SER A 246 19.99 -26.69 21.19
N ASP A 247 20.50 -27.52 20.27
CA ASP A 247 19.97 -27.74 18.89
C ASP A 247 18.49 -28.18 18.85
N ARG A 248 17.88 -28.42 20.01
CA ARG A 248 16.49 -28.87 20.14
C ARG A 248 15.53 -27.80 20.54
N PHE A 249 16.02 -26.66 20.98
CA PHE A 249 15.15 -25.64 21.54
C PHE A 249 15.69 -24.25 21.21
N LYS A 250 14.91 -23.48 20.49
CA LYS A 250 15.23 -22.09 20.10
C LYS A 250 14.04 -21.19 20.38
N ILE A 251 14.31 -20.04 20.96
CA ILE A 251 13.35 -18.92 21.06
C ILE A 251 13.98 -17.71 20.40
N LYS A 252 13.28 -17.13 19.44
CA LYS A 252 13.57 -15.83 18.85
C LYS A 252 12.50 -14.85 19.28
N ALA A 253 12.89 -13.76 19.94
CA ALA A 253 12.00 -12.66 20.30
C ALA A 253 12.48 -11.38 19.63
N ARG A 254 11.60 -10.69 18.93
CA ARG A 254 11.92 -9.43 18.25
C ARG A 254 10.94 -8.34 18.67
N TYR A 255 11.49 -7.18 19.05
CA TYR A 255 10.76 -5.93 19.22
C TYR A 255 11.24 -4.92 18.18
N HIS A 256 10.32 -4.30 17.48
CA HIS A 256 10.60 -3.32 16.43
C HIS A 256 9.67 -2.13 16.60
N THR A 257 10.21 -0.93 16.53
CA THR A 257 9.42 0.31 16.55
C THR A 257 9.99 1.31 15.56
N TRP A 258 9.11 2.05 14.90
CA TRP A 258 9.53 3.11 13.98
C TRP A 258 8.53 4.26 13.98
N GLU A 259 9.05 5.44 13.65
CA GLU A 259 8.29 6.67 13.47
C GLU A 259 8.53 7.21 12.07
N ASP A 260 7.45 7.60 11.36
CA ASP A 260 7.54 8.32 10.10
C ASP A 260 6.99 9.75 10.25
N SER A 261 7.68 10.73 9.63
CA SER A 261 7.24 12.11 9.54
C SER A 261 7.52 12.64 8.14
N ASP A 262 6.56 12.47 7.23
CA ASP A 262 6.73 12.84 5.82
C ASP A 262 6.06 14.18 5.51
N GLY A 263 6.63 14.89 4.55
CA GLY A 263 6.02 16.07 3.98
C GLY A 263 4.88 15.74 3.00
N PRO A 264 4.33 16.78 2.33
CA PRO A 264 3.28 16.62 1.33
C PRO A 264 3.72 15.67 0.20
N ASP A 265 2.79 14.85 -0.28
CA ASP A 265 3.06 13.85 -1.31
C ASP A 265 3.55 14.48 -2.63
N ALA A 266 4.45 13.79 -3.33
CA ALA A 266 4.90 14.18 -4.67
C ALA A 266 3.84 13.82 -5.72
N ALA A 267 2.78 14.60 -5.75
CA ALA A 267 1.63 14.40 -6.63
C ALA A 267 1.16 15.71 -7.26
N THR A 268 0.48 15.59 -8.39
CA THR A 268 -0.16 16.72 -9.10
C THR A 268 -1.44 16.24 -9.77
N ALA A 269 -2.20 17.16 -10.38
CA ALA A 269 -3.38 16.82 -11.11
C ALA A 269 -3.36 17.42 -12.54
N TYR A 270 -3.83 16.62 -13.50
CA TYR A 270 -4.05 17.06 -14.87
C TYR A 270 -5.53 17.20 -15.13
N ASP A 271 -5.98 18.37 -15.50
CA ASP A 271 -7.37 18.68 -15.80
C ASP A 271 -7.64 18.86 -17.29
N TYR A 272 -8.91 18.85 -17.67
CA TYR A 272 -9.35 19.03 -19.04
C TYR A 272 -9.02 20.43 -19.61
N ARG A 273 -8.82 21.45 -18.78
CA ARG A 273 -8.47 22.81 -19.18
C ARG A 273 -7.07 22.91 -19.76
N SER A 274 -6.23 21.96 -19.41
CA SER A 274 -4.90 21.80 -20.01
C SER A 274 -4.94 21.43 -21.51
N GLY A 275 -6.10 21.19 -22.07
CA GLY A 275 -6.50 21.48 -23.46
C GLY A 275 -6.31 20.41 -24.52
N THR A 276 -5.51 19.36 -24.34
CA THR A 276 -5.13 18.49 -25.46
C THR A 276 -5.59 17.03 -25.37
N HIS A 277 -6.02 16.58 -24.22
CA HIS A 277 -6.36 15.16 -23.97
C HIS A 277 -7.84 14.91 -23.66
N ASN A 278 -8.71 15.87 -23.96
CA ASN A 278 -10.14 15.71 -23.80
C ASN A 278 -10.73 14.99 -25.02
N CYS A 279 -11.25 13.78 -24.84
CA CYS A 279 -11.86 12.98 -25.89
C CYS A 279 -13.39 13.13 -25.99
N SER A 280 -13.98 13.95 -25.15
CA SER A 280 -15.39 14.35 -25.22
C SER A 280 -15.52 15.86 -25.44
N PRO A 281 -14.93 16.44 -26.49
CA PRO A 281 -14.91 17.88 -26.68
C PRO A 281 -16.31 18.39 -27.01
N GLY A 282 -16.90 19.13 -26.06
CA GLY A 282 -18.16 19.84 -26.30
C GLY A 282 -19.42 18.99 -26.24
N GLY A 283 -19.33 17.75 -25.84
CA GLY A 283 -20.49 16.96 -25.47
C GLY A 283 -21.10 17.57 -24.21
N LEU A 284 -22.29 18.16 -24.35
CA LEU A 284 -23.12 18.50 -23.23
C LEU A 284 -23.90 17.25 -22.86
N VAL A 285 -23.69 16.73 -21.67
CA VAL A 285 -24.47 15.59 -21.19
C VAL A 285 -25.79 16.13 -20.67
N GLU A 286 -26.88 15.81 -21.35
CA GLU A 286 -28.22 15.90 -20.78
C GLU A 286 -28.34 14.82 -19.68
N ARG A 287 -27.65 15.03 -18.59
CA ARG A 287 -27.71 14.03 -17.54
C ARG A 287 -28.18 14.62 -16.25
N TRP A 288 -29.46 14.74 -16.22
CA TRP A 288 -30.22 14.82 -14.99
C TRP A 288 -31.18 13.66 -15.00
N ASP A 289 -30.96 12.71 -14.17
CA ASP A 289 -32.01 11.81 -13.75
C ASP A 289 -33.16 12.72 -13.24
N PRO A 290 -34.31 12.73 -13.88
CA PRO A 290 -35.43 13.60 -13.49
C PRO A 290 -35.84 13.41 -12.03
N VAL A 291 -35.43 12.40 -11.42
CA VAL A 291 -35.59 11.97 -10.06
C VAL A 291 -34.67 12.74 -9.09
N GLN A 292 -33.43 12.99 -9.42
CA GLN A 292 -32.53 13.84 -8.60
C GLN A 292 -32.93 15.31 -8.63
N VAL A 293 -33.55 15.74 -9.70
CA VAL A 293 -34.08 17.09 -9.84
C VAL A 293 -35.26 17.36 -8.88
N GLN A 294 -36.08 16.34 -8.58
CA GLN A 294 -37.20 16.54 -7.64
C GLN A 294 -36.71 16.69 -6.19
N ALA A 295 -35.66 16.00 -5.78
CA ALA A 295 -35.07 16.18 -4.47
C ALA A 295 -34.46 17.59 -4.28
N SER A 296 -34.04 18.24 -5.35
CA SER A 296 -33.46 19.59 -5.37
C SER A 296 -34.48 20.71 -5.71
N ALA A 297 -35.74 20.40 -5.91
CA ALA A 297 -36.77 21.40 -6.24
C ALA A 297 -36.86 22.56 -5.22
N ALA A 298 -36.39 22.34 -3.98
CA ALA A 298 -36.24 23.39 -2.98
C ALA A 298 -35.21 24.48 -3.36
N TYR A 299 -34.36 24.25 -4.35
CA TYR A 299 -33.26 25.14 -4.74
C TYR A 299 -33.43 25.83 -6.10
N ASN A 300 -34.60 25.79 -6.72
CA ASN A 300 -34.88 26.38 -8.02
C ASN A 300 -33.88 25.98 -9.12
N PHE A 301 -33.53 24.73 -9.16
CA PHE A 301 -32.58 24.15 -10.10
C PHE A 301 -33.18 24.20 -11.52
N ASN A 302 -32.42 24.67 -12.50
CA ASN A 302 -32.85 24.67 -13.91
C ASN A 302 -32.33 23.40 -14.59
N PRO A 303 -33.17 22.40 -14.87
CA PRO A 303 -32.77 21.16 -15.51
C PRO A 303 -32.28 21.30 -16.95
N ALA A 304 -32.35 22.50 -17.52
CA ALA A 304 -31.91 22.80 -18.86
C ALA A 304 -30.42 23.25 -18.93
N THR A 305 -29.73 23.33 -17.83
CA THR A 305 -28.28 23.62 -17.84
C THR A 305 -27.50 22.34 -18.09
N ASN A 306 -27.09 22.16 -19.33
CA ASN A 306 -26.20 21.07 -19.71
C ASN A 306 -24.81 21.28 -19.08
N VAL A 307 -24.29 20.28 -18.39
CA VAL A 307 -22.95 20.31 -17.82
C VAL A 307 -21.97 19.75 -18.85
N PRO A 308 -20.85 20.44 -19.14
CA PRO A 308 -19.82 19.86 -20.02
C PRO A 308 -19.31 18.54 -19.46
N HIS A 309 -19.45 17.48 -20.25
CA HIS A 309 -18.79 16.22 -19.94
C HIS A 309 -17.35 16.27 -20.45
N THR A 310 -16.41 15.94 -19.61
CA THR A 310 -14.99 15.93 -19.97
C THR A 310 -14.36 14.61 -19.55
N THR A 311 -13.84 13.87 -20.50
CA THR A 311 -13.07 12.65 -20.25
C THR A 311 -11.66 12.86 -20.76
N ILE A 312 -10.67 12.57 -19.92
CA ILE A 312 -9.25 12.63 -20.29
C ILE A 312 -8.87 11.30 -20.91
N CYS A 313 -8.22 11.34 -22.07
CA CYS A 313 -7.84 10.17 -22.84
C CYS A 313 -6.38 10.21 -23.28
N GLY A 314 -5.85 9.03 -23.59
CA GLY A 314 -4.51 8.86 -24.10
C GLY A 314 -3.42 8.96 -23.02
N GLN A 315 -2.21 9.18 -23.44
CA GLN A 315 -1.08 9.34 -22.52
C GLN A 315 -1.16 10.71 -21.83
N VAL A 316 -1.30 10.70 -20.53
CA VAL A 316 -1.40 11.93 -19.71
C VAL A 316 -0.01 12.53 -19.52
N PRO A 317 0.22 13.81 -19.91
CA PRO A 317 1.46 14.49 -19.66
C PRO A 317 1.58 14.90 -18.19
N VAL A 318 2.80 14.92 -17.67
CA VAL A 318 3.09 15.53 -16.37
C VAL A 318 3.05 17.05 -16.56
N PRO A 319 2.27 17.81 -15.76
CA PRO A 319 2.24 19.28 -15.82
C PRO A 319 3.64 19.86 -15.60
N SER A 320 3.94 20.97 -16.28
CA SER A 320 5.21 21.69 -16.15
C SER A 320 5.34 22.47 -14.84
N SER A 321 4.20 22.83 -14.25
CA SER A 321 4.11 23.50 -12.95
C SER A 321 3.45 22.55 -11.97
N ILE A 322 4.05 22.38 -10.81
CA ILE A 322 3.59 21.47 -9.75
C ILE A 322 3.40 22.32 -8.50
N GLY A 323 2.16 22.53 -8.11
CA GLY A 323 1.84 23.35 -6.95
C GLY A 323 0.71 22.74 -6.14
N GLN A 324 0.89 22.67 -4.84
CA GLN A 324 -0.11 22.28 -3.85
C GLN A 324 -0.23 23.40 -2.81
N ASP A 325 -1.42 23.62 -2.27
CA ASP A 325 -1.63 24.63 -1.22
C ASP A 325 -1.41 24.06 0.20
N THR A 326 -0.23 23.50 0.40
CA THR A 326 0.12 22.72 1.60
C THR A 326 0.94 23.49 2.64
N GLY A 327 1.26 24.73 2.42
CA GLY A 327 2.10 25.53 3.32
C GLY A 327 1.76 26.99 3.38
N SER A 328 0.65 27.39 2.75
CA SER A 328 0.19 28.76 2.88
C SER A 328 -0.12 29.06 4.35
N ALA A 329 0.17 30.28 4.81
CA ALA A 329 -0.20 30.74 6.15
C ALA A 329 -1.69 30.50 6.43
N ARG A 330 -2.47 30.41 5.42
CA ARG A 330 -3.89 30.15 5.37
C ARG A 330 -4.21 28.66 5.63
N ALA A 331 -3.59 27.73 4.89
CA ALA A 331 -3.75 26.29 5.12
C ALA A 331 -3.28 25.90 6.53
N LEU A 332 -2.12 26.42 6.96
CA LEU A 332 -1.60 26.17 8.30
C LEU A 332 -2.45 26.80 9.41
N SER A 333 -3.07 27.97 9.19
CA SER A 333 -3.98 28.55 10.19
C SER A 333 -5.26 27.73 10.33
N LEU A 334 -5.73 27.11 9.27
CA LEU A 334 -6.87 26.20 9.29
C LEU A 334 -6.53 24.93 10.04
N LEU A 335 -5.35 24.39 9.82
CA LEU A 335 -4.82 23.26 10.56
C LEU A 335 -4.72 23.59 12.06
N ALA A 336 -4.04 24.66 12.43
CA ALA A 336 -3.87 25.07 13.82
C ALA A 336 -5.21 25.30 14.56
N ASN A 337 -6.21 25.80 13.87
CA ASN A 337 -7.54 26.01 14.43
C ASN A 337 -8.37 24.73 14.55
N ARG A 338 -8.01 23.66 13.85
CA ARG A 338 -8.61 22.33 13.96
C ARG A 338 -8.05 21.53 15.13
N ILE A 339 -6.82 21.78 15.50
CA ILE A 339 -6.00 21.02 16.46
C ILE A 339 -6.22 21.43 17.90
N ASP A 340 -7.01 22.46 18.18
CA ASP A 340 -7.40 22.75 19.55
C ASP A 340 -8.16 21.52 20.10
N GLY A 341 -7.47 20.70 20.90
CA GLY A 341 -7.97 19.43 21.47
C GLY A 341 -9.27 19.55 22.25
N SER A 342 -9.75 20.78 22.53
CA SER A 342 -11.08 21.04 23.03
C SER A 342 -12.18 20.84 21.98
N ARG A 343 -11.82 20.75 20.70
CA ARG A 343 -12.74 20.68 19.55
C ARG A 343 -12.81 19.31 18.89
N PHE A 344 -11.94 18.39 19.25
CA PHE A 344 -12.09 16.97 18.97
C PHE A 344 -12.48 16.27 20.28
N PRO A 345 -13.75 16.35 20.72
CA PRO A 345 -14.18 15.53 21.81
C PRO A 345 -14.09 14.09 21.32
N ILE A 346 -13.04 13.43 21.71
CA ILE A 346 -12.92 11.99 21.64
C ILE A 346 -14.15 11.49 22.38
N ALA A 347 -15.08 10.92 21.63
CA ALA A 347 -16.28 10.38 22.22
C ALA A 347 -15.86 9.39 23.30
N ASN A 348 -16.33 9.58 24.51
CA ASN A 348 -15.99 8.75 25.67
C ASN A 348 -16.13 7.27 25.30
N GLY A 349 -15.02 6.52 25.27
CA GLY A 349 -14.96 5.10 24.94
C GLY A 349 -14.45 4.78 23.53
N LEU A 350 -14.20 5.77 22.66
CA LEU A 350 -13.33 5.58 21.50
C LEU A 350 -11.88 5.57 22.00
N ARG A 351 -11.02 4.76 21.40
CA ARG A 351 -9.59 4.85 21.64
C ARG A 351 -9.17 6.30 21.46
N PRO A 352 -8.47 6.88 22.41
CA PRO A 352 -7.88 8.18 22.18
C PRO A 352 -6.95 8.06 20.99
N VAL A 353 -7.23 8.79 19.92
CA VAL A 353 -6.21 9.05 18.91
C VAL A 353 -5.07 9.71 19.66
N PRO A 354 -3.86 9.16 19.66
CA PRO A 354 -2.73 9.76 20.36
C PRO A 354 -2.55 11.23 19.98
N ASP A 355 -2.12 12.08 20.90
CA ASP A 355 -1.98 13.53 20.66
C ASP A 355 -1.08 13.86 19.46
N PHE A 356 -0.10 12.97 19.14
CA PHE A 356 0.76 13.11 17.96
C PHE A 356 0.05 12.88 16.64
N MET A 357 -1.04 12.11 16.62
CA MET A 357 -1.83 11.86 15.40
C MET A 357 -2.62 13.07 14.93
N VAL A 358 -2.57 14.17 15.65
CA VAL A 358 -3.10 15.44 15.16
C VAL A 358 -1.99 16.13 14.35
N PRO A 359 -2.00 16.04 13.01
CA PRO A 359 -0.89 16.51 12.21
C PRO A 359 -0.74 18.02 12.33
N ASN A 360 0.48 18.47 12.58
CA ASN A 360 0.84 19.88 12.62
C ASN A 360 1.36 20.40 11.26
N HIS A 361 1.44 19.52 10.27
CA HIS A 361 1.88 19.81 8.90
C HIS A 361 1.11 18.93 7.90
N PHE A 362 1.25 19.22 6.61
CA PHE A 362 0.77 18.37 5.53
C PHE A 362 1.74 17.21 5.31
N GLY A 363 1.21 16.01 5.13
CA GLY A 363 1.98 14.79 4.93
C GLY A 363 1.50 13.65 5.80
N LEU A 364 2.42 12.88 6.33
CA LEU A 364 2.21 11.68 7.15
C LEU A 364 2.91 11.84 8.50
N GLU A 365 2.21 11.47 9.55
CA GLU A 365 2.78 11.14 10.87
C GLU A 365 2.36 9.72 11.22
N ARG A 366 3.32 8.89 11.66
CA ARG A 366 3.11 7.49 12.07
C ARG A 366 3.94 7.16 13.27
N GLU A 367 3.38 6.31 14.14
CA GLU A 367 4.08 5.49 15.11
C GLU A 367 3.64 4.04 14.91
N ALA A 368 4.59 3.11 14.90
CA ALA A 368 4.31 1.70 14.78
C ALA A 368 5.22 0.89 15.70
N GLU A 369 4.66 -0.17 16.27
CA GLU A 369 5.35 -1.11 17.16
C GLU A 369 4.98 -2.54 16.79
N GLU A 370 5.93 -3.45 16.89
CA GLU A 370 5.78 -4.88 16.65
C GLU A 370 6.54 -5.66 17.70
N LEU A 371 5.90 -6.65 18.28
CA LEU A 371 6.52 -7.67 19.13
C LEU A 371 6.22 -9.05 18.55
N SER A 372 7.24 -9.83 18.25
CA SER A 372 7.07 -11.21 17.80
C SER A 372 7.92 -12.18 18.62
N VAL A 373 7.42 -13.40 18.78
CA VAL A 373 8.10 -14.50 19.44
C VAL A 373 7.92 -15.76 18.61
N VAL A 374 9.03 -16.36 18.22
CA VAL A 374 9.07 -17.66 17.53
C VAL A 374 9.75 -18.68 18.44
N ILE A 375 9.12 -19.83 18.63
CA ILE A 375 9.66 -20.95 19.43
C ILE A 375 9.74 -22.18 18.56
N ASP A 376 10.94 -22.77 18.46
CA ASP A 376 11.18 -24.01 17.75
C ASP A 376 11.61 -25.11 18.72
N ILE A 377 10.94 -26.27 18.65
CA ILE A 377 11.21 -27.43 19.46
C ILE A 377 11.41 -28.67 18.58
N ASN A 378 12.64 -29.19 18.52
CA ASN A 378 12.99 -30.36 17.75
C ASN A 378 12.97 -31.60 18.67
N PHE A 379 12.13 -32.58 18.35
CA PHE A 379 12.02 -33.82 19.09
C PHE A 379 13.01 -34.89 18.61
N ASP A 380 13.34 -35.85 19.48
CA ASP A 380 14.29 -36.98 19.17
C ASP A 380 13.85 -37.83 17.96
N ASN A 381 12.58 -37.87 17.65
CA ASN A 381 12.02 -38.60 16.51
C ASN A 381 11.98 -37.78 15.20
N GLY A 382 12.64 -36.62 15.18
CA GLY A 382 12.71 -35.73 14.02
C GLY A 382 11.46 -34.86 13.80
N MET A 383 10.45 -34.95 14.66
CA MET A 383 9.30 -34.02 14.61
C MET A 383 9.72 -32.63 15.10
N ASN A 384 9.08 -31.57 14.53
CA ASN A 384 9.27 -30.19 14.97
C ASN A 384 7.94 -29.60 15.43
N LEU A 385 7.97 -28.90 16.57
CA LEU A 385 6.87 -28.01 17.00
C LEU A 385 7.34 -26.57 16.90
N ASN A 386 6.69 -25.81 16.04
CA ASN A 386 6.91 -24.38 15.88
C ASN A 386 5.71 -23.61 16.44
N ILE A 387 5.98 -22.57 17.21
CA ILE A 387 4.97 -21.67 17.78
C ILE A 387 5.36 -20.24 17.39
N VAL A 388 4.46 -19.52 16.75
CA VAL A 388 4.65 -18.12 16.37
C VAL A 388 3.59 -17.30 17.05
N SER A 389 3.97 -16.22 17.72
CA SER A 389 3.03 -15.24 18.28
C SER A 389 3.54 -13.84 18.00
N ALA A 390 2.63 -12.96 17.61
CA ALA A 390 2.96 -11.56 17.36
C ALA A 390 1.84 -10.63 17.78
N GLN A 391 2.23 -9.41 18.12
CA GLN A 391 1.35 -8.26 18.32
C GLN A 391 1.91 -7.09 17.53
N HIS A 392 1.05 -6.41 16.81
CA HIS A 392 1.41 -5.25 16.01
C HIS A 392 0.42 -4.11 16.25
N GLU A 393 0.96 -2.90 16.45
CA GLU A 393 0.21 -1.66 16.56
C GLU A 393 0.74 -0.66 15.54
N ASN A 394 -0.17 -0.02 14.79
CA ASN A 394 0.19 0.98 13.80
C ASN A 394 -0.85 2.11 13.84
N ALA A 395 -0.40 3.27 14.24
CA ALA A 395 -1.22 4.46 14.29
C ALA A 395 -0.62 5.54 13.38
N TYR A 396 -1.44 6.10 12.48
CA TYR A 396 -0.97 7.16 11.61
C TYR A 396 -2.05 8.16 11.24
N SER A 397 -1.62 9.37 10.91
CA SER A 397 -2.47 10.39 10.30
C SER A 397 -1.88 10.87 8.99
N THR A 398 -2.76 11.23 8.05
CA THR A 398 -2.38 11.89 6.81
C THR A 398 -3.16 13.16 6.62
N HIS A 399 -2.47 14.23 6.24
CA HIS A 399 -3.08 15.49 5.87
C HIS A 399 -2.67 15.86 4.45
N ASN A 400 -3.62 15.90 3.53
CA ASN A 400 -3.34 16.04 2.11
C ASN A 400 -4.13 17.21 1.52
N ASP A 401 -3.53 17.84 0.51
CA ASP A 401 -4.23 18.66 -0.45
C ASP A 401 -4.93 17.72 -1.45
N THR A 402 -6.26 17.67 -1.43
CA THR A 402 -7.04 16.69 -2.19
C THR A 402 -7.14 17.03 -3.67
N ASP A 403 -7.14 18.29 -4.05
CA ASP A 403 -7.21 18.73 -5.45
C ASP A 403 -5.83 18.92 -6.09
N ARG A 404 -4.77 18.94 -5.29
CA ARG A 404 -3.35 18.96 -5.69
C ARG A 404 -2.95 20.06 -6.62
N ARG A 405 -3.57 21.18 -6.45
CA ARG A 405 -3.33 22.41 -7.22
C ARG A 405 -3.89 23.60 -6.48
N VAL A 406 -3.42 24.80 -6.85
CA VAL A 406 -4.12 26.02 -6.48
C VAL A 406 -5.36 26.14 -7.34
N THR A 407 -6.49 26.03 -6.73
CA THR A 407 -7.76 26.25 -7.40
C THR A 407 -8.08 27.76 -7.39
N GLU A 408 -7.76 28.46 -8.47
CA GLU A 408 -8.01 29.91 -8.58
C GLU A 408 -9.49 30.30 -8.64
N GLY A 409 -10.40 29.34 -8.65
CA GLY A 409 -11.81 29.67 -8.62
C GLY A 409 -12.75 28.49 -8.66
N LEU A 410 -13.50 28.33 -7.60
CA LEU A 410 -14.67 27.47 -7.61
C LEU A 410 -15.80 28.24 -8.36
N HIS A 411 -16.18 27.74 -9.53
CA HIS A 411 -17.34 28.29 -10.25
C HIS A 411 -18.62 27.77 -9.60
N LEU A 412 -19.06 28.45 -8.56
CA LEU A 412 -20.37 28.20 -7.94
C LEU A 412 -21.50 28.88 -8.78
N GLN A 413 -21.45 28.71 -10.09
CA GLN A 413 -22.52 29.22 -10.98
C GLN A 413 -23.72 28.29 -10.86
N GLY A 414 -24.78 28.77 -10.25
CA GLY A 414 -26.07 28.06 -10.21
C GLY A 414 -26.66 27.84 -8.83
N LEU A 415 -25.96 28.15 -7.77
CA LEU A 415 -26.58 28.24 -6.44
C LEU A 415 -27.45 29.50 -6.45
N GLY A 416 -28.66 29.33 -6.99
CA GLY A 416 -29.64 30.41 -7.15
C GLY A 416 -29.85 31.21 -5.87
N GLY A 417 -29.93 32.50 -6.00
CA GLY A 417 -29.90 33.58 -5.01
C GLY A 417 -30.76 33.53 -3.76
N GLY A 418 -31.09 32.36 -3.24
CA GLY A 418 -31.93 32.23 -2.06
C GLY A 418 -31.19 31.92 -0.75
N VAL A 419 -30.17 31.12 -0.79
CA VAL A 419 -29.50 30.64 0.46
C VAL A 419 -28.09 31.22 0.58
N PHE A 420 -27.40 31.47 -0.50
CA PHE A 420 -26.00 31.93 -0.51
C PHE A 420 -25.78 33.35 -1.08
N GLY A 421 -26.83 34.13 -1.23
CA GLY A 421 -26.71 35.59 -1.48
C GLY A 421 -25.82 35.96 -2.66
N GLY A 422 -26.04 35.36 -3.83
CA GLY A 422 -25.44 35.84 -5.07
C GLY A 422 -23.93 35.74 -5.14
N PHE A 423 -23.39 34.53 -5.04
CA PHE A 423 -21.97 34.28 -5.34
C PHE A 423 -21.68 34.58 -6.79
N GLY A 424 -21.12 35.75 -7.05
CA GLY A 424 -20.54 36.10 -8.34
C GLY A 424 -19.29 35.30 -8.61
N ALA A 425 -18.91 35.21 -9.87
CA ALA A 425 -17.83 34.42 -10.43
C ALA A 425 -16.56 34.24 -9.55
N ASN A 426 -16.00 33.06 -9.61
CA ASN A 426 -14.61 32.70 -9.26
C ASN A 426 -14.13 33.04 -7.84
N HIS A 427 -14.45 32.20 -6.89
CA HIS A 427 -13.83 32.25 -5.56
C HIS A 427 -12.75 31.20 -5.45
N PRO A 428 -11.54 31.55 -4.96
CA PRO A 428 -10.52 30.56 -4.66
C PRO A 428 -11.03 29.57 -3.62
N ALA A 429 -10.72 28.29 -3.81
CA ALA A 429 -11.13 27.23 -2.93
C ALA A 429 -10.00 26.23 -2.76
N ASP A 430 -9.88 25.69 -1.56
CA ASP A 430 -8.92 24.65 -1.23
C ASP A 430 -9.66 23.42 -0.69
N ALA A 431 -9.25 22.23 -1.11
CA ALA A 431 -9.81 20.97 -0.68
C ALA A 431 -8.77 20.15 0.09
N PHE A 432 -9.06 19.83 1.33
CA PHE A 432 -8.17 19.09 2.20
C PHE A 432 -8.81 17.81 2.71
N ASP A 433 -7.99 16.77 2.90
CA ASP A 433 -8.37 15.50 3.52
C ASP A 433 -7.44 15.23 4.71
N LEU A 434 -8.03 15.06 5.89
CA LEU A 434 -7.35 14.60 7.08
C LEU A 434 -7.89 13.21 7.42
N ARG A 435 -7.00 12.23 7.54
CA ARG A 435 -7.33 10.87 7.96
C ARG A 435 -6.50 10.49 9.14
N MET A 436 -7.14 9.87 10.11
CA MET A 436 -6.51 9.25 11.26
C MET A 436 -6.87 7.78 11.25
N ASN A 437 -5.88 6.93 11.39
CA ASN A 437 -6.03 5.48 11.37
C ASN A 437 -5.32 4.87 12.57
N SER A 438 -5.92 3.81 13.11
CA SER A 438 -5.30 2.94 14.10
C SER A 438 -5.58 1.51 13.70
N MET A 439 -4.57 0.68 13.74
CA MET A 439 -4.63 -0.76 13.51
C MET A 439 -3.95 -1.47 14.65
N GLU A 440 -4.56 -2.56 15.07
CA GLU A 440 -3.98 -3.49 16.04
C GLU A 440 -4.28 -4.90 15.57
N ASP A 441 -3.29 -5.77 15.70
CA ASP A 441 -3.49 -7.19 15.48
C ASP A 441 -2.68 -8.00 16.50
N GLU A 442 -3.26 -9.14 16.87
CA GLU A 442 -2.62 -10.17 17.69
C GLU A 442 -2.77 -11.51 16.99
N SER A 443 -1.69 -12.29 16.93
CA SER A 443 -1.73 -13.60 16.30
C SER A 443 -1.00 -14.64 17.12
N ILE A 444 -1.47 -15.90 17.01
CA ILE A 444 -0.78 -17.06 17.51
C ILE A 444 -0.98 -18.23 16.56
N GLU A 445 0.10 -18.96 16.28
CA GLU A 445 0.08 -20.17 15.48
C GLU A 445 0.86 -21.29 16.16
N PHE A 446 0.30 -22.49 16.13
CA PHE A 446 0.94 -23.72 16.56
C PHE A 446 1.03 -24.67 15.38
N ARG A 447 2.21 -25.20 15.13
CA ARG A 447 2.48 -26.07 14.01
C ARG A 447 3.33 -27.25 14.44
N LEU A 448 2.83 -28.44 14.15
CA LEU A 448 3.56 -29.70 14.39
C LEU A 448 3.82 -30.38 13.04
N SER A 449 5.08 -30.64 12.73
CA SER A 449 5.48 -31.31 11.49
C SER A 449 6.25 -32.59 11.75
N SER A 450 6.17 -33.51 10.79
CA SER A 450 6.98 -34.74 10.76
C SER A 450 8.43 -34.42 10.41
N SER A 451 9.31 -35.37 10.58
CA SER A 451 10.67 -35.34 10.02
C SER A 451 10.65 -35.25 8.50
N ASP A 452 11.62 -34.51 7.92
CA ASP A 452 11.75 -34.30 6.49
C ASP A 452 12.40 -35.46 5.73
N ASP A 453 13.01 -36.41 6.44
CA ASP A 453 13.69 -37.59 5.86
C ASP A 453 12.73 -38.75 5.51
N GLN A 454 11.40 -38.58 5.71
CA GLN A 454 10.38 -39.57 5.42
C GLN A 454 9.81 -39.39 4.01
N SER A 455 9.43 -40.54 3.40
CA SER A 455 8.73 -40.53 2.10
C SER A 455 7.28 -39.96 2.17
N ILE A 456 6.72 -39.93 3.39
CA ILE A 456 5.46 -39.24 3.67
C ILE A 456 5.72 -38.21 4.76
N ARG A 457 5.65 -36.97 4.41
CA ARG A 457 5.81 -35.83 5.31
C ARG A 457 4.45 -35.22 5.59
N TRP A 458 4.21 -34.78 6.81
CA TRP A 458 2.94 -34.18 7.17
C TRP A 458 3.13 -33.02 8.14
N MET A 459 2.16 -32.14 8.13
CA MET A 459 2.07 -31.01 9.03
C MET A 459 0.62 -30.81 9.43
N ILE A 460 0.40 -30.44 10.70
CA ILE A 460 -0.89 -30.00 11.21
C ILE A 460 -0.69 -28.72 12.00
N GLY A 461 -1.64 -27.81 11.91
CA GLY A 461 -1.56 -26.56 12.63
C GLY A 461 -2.90 -25.96 13.01
N TYR A 462 -2.82 -25.03 13.93
CA TYR A 462 -3.90 -24.16 14.38
C TYR A 462 -3.39 -22.73 14.41
N SER A 463 -4.16 -21.78 13.90
CA SER A 463 -3.85 -20.37 14.00
C SER A 463 -5.07 -19.57 14.47
N GLN A 464 -4.80 -18.49 15.19
CA GLN A 464 -5.75 -17.45 15.53
C GLN A 464 -5.15 -16.10 15.19
N LEU A 465 -5.98 -15.18 14.67
CA LEU A 465 -5.62 -13.81 14.32
C LEU A 465 -6.79 -12.91 14.65
N ASP A 466 -6.57 -12.00 15.58
CA ASP A 466 -7.54 -10.98 15.98
C ASP A 466 -7.06 -9.62 15.47
N MET A 467 -7.93 -8.85 14.80
CA MET A 467 -7.57 -7.56 14.21
C MET A 467 -8.63 -6.52 14.51
N GLU A 468 -8.18 -5.32 14.82
CA GLU A 468 -9.03 -4.13 14.90
C GLU A 468 -8.50 -3.02 14.00
N TRP A 469 -9.38 -2.39 13.28
CA TRP A 469 -9.09 -1.20 12.50
C TRP A 469 -10.09 -0.11 12.76
N PHE A 470 -9.56 1.07 13.00
CA PHE A 470 -10.35 2.29 13.16
C PHE A 470 -9.86 3.35 12.20
N THR A 471 -10.78 4.07 11.57
CA THR A 471 -10.45 5.27 10.78
C THR A 471 -11.44 6.39 11.04
N GLN A 472 -10.90 7.59 11.08
CA GLN A 472 -11.68 8.82 11.04
C GLN A 472 -11.25 9.65 9.85
N VAL A 473 -12.19 10.00 8.99
CA VAL A 473 -11.94 10.82 7.80
C VAL A 473 -12.62 12.16 7.97
N ILE A 474 -11.84 13.21 7.83
CA ILE A 474 -12.30 14.58 7.90
C ILE A 474 -11.94 15.25 6.58
N GLY A 475 -12.90 15.39 5.67
CA GLY A 475 -12.71 16.07 4.39
C GLY A 475 -13.38 17.43 4.37
N ASN A 476 -12.76 18.43 3.74
CA ASN A 476 -13.31 19.77 3.61
C ASN A 476 -12.96 20.45 2.31
N LEU A 477 -13.93 21.16 1.80
CA LEU A 477 -13.74 22.20 0.79
C LEU A 477 -13.88 23.57 1.47
N ILE A 478 -12.90 24.42 1.28
CA ILE A 478 -12.86 25.76 1.86
C ILE A 478 -12.96 26.77 0.74
N VAL A 479 -14.01 27.59 0.76
CA VAL A 479 -14.21 28.66 -0.21
C VAL A 479 -13.84 29.98 0.42
N TYR A 480 -13.03 30.76 -0.28
CA TYR A 480 -12.56 32.05 0.18
C TYR A 480 -13.15 33.20 -0.62
N TYR A 481 -13.41 34.32 0.05
CA TYR A 481 -13.85 35.56 -0.54
C TYR A 481 -12.69 36.58 -0.51
N PRO A 482 -11.93 36.73 -1.61
CA PRO A 482 -10.69 37.54 -1.58
C PRO A 482 -10.90 39.05 -1.39
N SER A 483 -12.10 39.58 -1.67
CA SER A 483 -12.36 41.03 -1.72
C SER A 483 -13.30 41.51 -0.63
N ASP A 484 -13.54 40.73 0.42
CA ASP A 484 -14.70 40.99 1.23
C ASP A 484 -14.39 41.82 2.46
N GLU A 485 -14.95 43.00 2.53
CA GLU A 485 -15.14 43.77 3.76
C GLU A 485 -15.73 42.86 4.88
N ASN A 486 -16.52 41.87 4.51
CA ASN A 486 -17.06 40.86 5.41
C ASN A 486 -16.01 39.93 5.98
N ASN A 487 -15.00 39.49 5.22
CA ASN A 487 -13.90 38.68 5.77
C ASN A 487 -12.97 39.50 6.64
N ALA A 488 -12.71 40.76 6.29
CA ALA A 488 -11.98 41.66 7.16
C ALA A 488 -12.74 41.95 8.46
N THR A 489 -14.07 42.14 8.37
CA THR A 489 -14.94 42.34 9.53
C THR A 489 -15.05 41.08 10.37
N ARG A 490 -15.12 39.90 9.78
CA ARG A 490 -15.14 38.61 10.47
C ARG A 490 -13.81 38.29 11.12
N SER A 491 -12.71 38.52 10.41
CA SER A 491 -11.37 38.37 10.95
C SER A 491 -11.11 39.31 12.12
N ALA A 492 -11.56 40.57 12.02
CA ALA A 492 -11.49 41.56 13.10
C ALA A 492 -12.39 41.19 14.30
N ALA A 493 -13.45 40.42 14.07
CA ALA A 493 -14.33 39.88 15.10
C ALA A 493 -13.89 38.52 15.66
N GLY A 494 -12.74 38.01 15.23
CA GLY A 494 -12.27 36.67 15.61
C GLY A 494 -13.08 35.52 15.01
N GLN A 495 -13.87 35.83 13.97
CA GLN A 495 -14.67 34.83 13.27
C GLN A 495 -13.91 34.31 12.06
N MET A 496 -14.01 33.01 11.79
CA MET A 496 -13.34 32.38 10.67
C MET A 496 -13.99 32.58 9.32
N PRO A 497 -13.25 32.41 8.20
CA PRO A 497 -13.82 32.41 6.85
C PRO A 497 -14.87 31.31 6.70
N VAL A 498 -15.80 31.49 5.76
CA VAL A 498 -16.88 30.52 5.52
C VAL A 498 -16.32 29.27 4.89
N CYS A 499 -16.48 28.13 5.52
CA CYS A 499 -16.22 26.82 4.94
C CYS A 499 -17.48 26.23 4.37
N TYR A 500 -17.32 25.61 3.24
CA TYR A 500 -18.36 24.84 2.60
C TYR A 500 -17.94 23.37 2.51
N ASN A 501 -18.89 22.51 2.89
CA ASN A 501 -18.70 21.08 2.75
C ASN A 501 -19.50 20.57 1.54
N PRO A 502 -18.91 20.01 0.48
CA PRO A 502 -19.60 19.58 -0.72
C PRO A 502 -20.58 18.41 -0.47
N TYR A 503 -20.46 17.69 0.64
CA TYR A 503 -21.36 16.59 0.99
C TYR A 503 -22.57 17.01 1.81
N TRP A 504 -22.80 18.32 1.96
CA TRP A 504 -23.77 18.87 2.92
C TRP A 504 -25.18 19.26 2.43
N PRO A 505 -25.60 19.16 1.20
CA PRO A 505 -26.95 19.63 0.80
C PRO A 505 -28.13 18.82 1.35
N PHE A 506 -27.87 17.67 1.95
CA PHE A 506 -28.94 16.74 2.36
C PHE A 506 -29.58 16.99 3.73
N TYR A 507 -29.03 17.88 4.52
CA TYR A 507 -29.56 18.14 5.86
C TYR A 507 -30.10 19.56 6.00
N GLY A 508 -31.39 19.69 5.68
CA GLY A 508 -32.13 20.91 5.59
C GLY A 508 -31.96 21.89 6.73
N ALA A 509 -31.99 23.16 6.37
CA ALA A 509 -32.41 24.31 7.19
C ALA A 509 -31.57 24.62 8.44
N GLY A 510 -30.27 24.84 8.29
CA GLY A 510 -29.45 25.28 9.42
C GLY A 510 -28.36 26.29 9.11
N LEU A 511 -28.23 26.74 7.85
CA LEU A 511 -27.10 27.59 7.44
C LEU A 511 -27.15 29.05 7.90
N ALA A 512 -28.27 29.54 8.39
CA ALA A 512 -28.45 30.92 8.81
C ALA A 512 -27.70 31.27 10.10
N GLY A 513 -26.71 30.53 10.48
CA GLY A 513 -25.90 30.77 11.68
C GLY A 513 -24.63 29.96 11.79
N SER A 514 -24.38 29.00 10.90
CA SER A 514 -23.18 28.16 10.96
C SER A 514 -21.97 28.95 10.46
N ASN A 515 -21.34 29.58 11.37
CA ASN A 515 -20.12 30.32 11.15
C ASN A 515 -18.97 29.35 10.98
N ALA A 516 -18.34 29.39 9.82
CA ALA A 516 -16.92 29.20 9.78
C ALA A 516 -16.36 27.76 9.80
N CYS A 517 -15.28 27.62 9.08
CA CYS A 517 -14.32 26.54 9.10
C CYS A 517 -13.78 26.17 10.48
N GLY A 518 -14.07 26.91 11.51
CA GLY A 518 -13.68 26.67 12.87
C GLY A 518 -14.57 25.72 13.67
N ALA A 519 -15.73 25.39 13.12
CA ALA A 519 -16.71 24.57 13.82
C ALA A 519 -16.59 23.08 13.50
N TYR A 520 -15.38 22.53 13.50
CA TYR A 520 -15.20 21.09 13.55
C TYR A 520 -15.66 20.48 14.88
N GLY A 521 -15.98 21.26 15.83
CA GLY A 521 -16.70 20.83 17.00
C GLY A 521 -18.15 21.29 16.99
N ASP A 522 -18.61 21.99 15.95
CA ASP A 522 -20.00 22.36 15.88
C ASP A 522 -20.79 21.18 15.28
N THR A 523 -21.72 20.76 16.04
CA THR A 523 -22.59 19.60 15.96
C THR A 523 -23.44 19.48 14.70
N THR A 524 -23.22 20.31 13.72
CA THR A 524 -23.98 20.36 12.47
C THR A 524 -23.22 19.95 11.21
N SER A 525 -21.89 19.73 11.26
CA SER A 525 -21.15 19.24 10.11
C SER A 525 -21.01 17.71 10.16
N ASN A 526 -21.71 17.03 9.27
CA ASN A 526 -21.86 15.57 9.24
C ASN A 526 -20.68 14.80 8.61
N ASN A 527 -19.51 15.39 8.45
CA ASN A 527 -18.41 14.79 7.70
C ASN A 527 -17.29 14.20 8.54
N ASN A 528 -17.55 13.87 9.77
CA ASN A 528 -16.66 13.02 10.53
C ASN A 528 -17.11 11.57 10.36
N ASP A 529 -16.73 10.96 9.24
CA ASP A 529 -16.98 9.54 9.04
C ASP A 529 -15.97 8.74 9.88
N MET A 530 -16.51 8.05 10.85
CA MET A 530 -15.77 7.02 11.60
C MET A 530 -16.17 5.66 11.06
N LYS A 531 -15.18 4.82 10.81
CA LYS A 531 -15.37 3.41 10.47
C LYS A 531 -14.56 2.56 11.41
N TRP A 532 -15.10 1.43 11.72
CA TRP A 532 -14.47 0.44 12.57
C TRP A 532 -14.76 -0.94 12.01
N ASP A 533 -13.73 -1.76 11.93
CA ASP A 533 -13.77 -3.16 11.56
C ASP A 533 -13.04 -3.96 12.63
N SER A 534 -13.65 -5.08 13.06
CA SER A 534 -13.00 -6.11 13.87
C SER A 534 -13.12 -7.44 13.16
N VAL A 535 -12.07 -8.21 13.21
CA VAL A 535 -11.99 -9.56 12.64
C VAL A 535 -11.40 -10.49 13.67
N ASP A 536 -12.15 -11.55 13.99
CA ASP A 536 -11.67 -12.69 14.74
C ASP A 536 -11.54 -13.86 13.75
N ASN A 537 -10.31 -14.28 13.43
CA ASN A 537 -10.06 -15.39 12.53
C ASN A 537 -9.47 -16.56 13.28
N SER A 538 -9.99 -17.75 13.05
CA SER A 538 -9.37 -18.99 13.51
C SER A 538 -9.30 -20.02 12.39
N ALA A 539 -8.26 -20.86 12.39
CA ALA A 539 -8.15 -21.90 11.39
C ALA A 539 -7.44 -23.15 11.90
N ILE A 540 -7.87 -24.27 11.34
CA ILE A 540 -7.17 -25.56 11.46
C ILE A 540 -6.71 -25.94 10.05
N TYR A 541 -5.49 -26.42 9.93
CA TYR A 541 -4.94 -26.83 8.64
C TYR A 541 -4.08 -28.09 8.76
N ALA A 542 -3.95 -28.78 7.63
CA ALA A 542 -3.10 -29.94 7.49
C ALA A 542 -2.47 -29.96 6.10
N ALA A 543 -1.25 -30.43 6.01
CA ALA A 543 -0.53 -30.69 4.77
C ALA A 543 0.02 -32.11 4.79
N ILE A 544 -0.02 -32.77 3.64
CA ILE A 544 0.60 -34.07 3.40
C ILE A 544 1.40 -33.98 2.12
N GLU A 545 2.65 -34.40 2.18
CA GLU A 545 3.53 -34.53 1.04
C GLU A 545 4.01 -35.97 0.93
N ALA A 546 3.85 -36.60 -0.22
CA ALA A 546 4.16 -37.98 -0.44
C ALA A 546 5.02 -38.18 -1.69
N ASP A 547 6.16 -38.85 -1.55
CA ASP A 547 6.99 -39.26 -2.66
C ASP A 547 6.37 -40.51 -3.30
N ILE A 548 5.71 -40.29 -4.43
CA ILE A 548 5.02 -41.34 -5.21
C ILE A 548 6.07 -42.23 -5.90
N THR A 549 7.15 -41.58 -6.37
CA THR A 549 8.35 -42.22 -6.90
C THR A 549 9.56 -41.37 -6.51
N ASP A 550 10.77 -41.80 -6.80
CA ASP A 550 12.00 -41.04 -6.55
C ASP A 550 12.01 -39.65 -7.24
N ASN A 551 11.16 -39.47 -8.26
CA ASN A 551 11.12 -38.26 -9.10
C ASN A 551 9.76 -37.53 -9.09
N LEU A 552 8.78 -38.06 -8.37
CA LEU A 552 7.42 -37.52 -8.37
C LEU A 552 6.87 -37.43 -6.96
N THR A 553 6.58 -36.22 -6.54
CA THR A 553 6.01 -35.92 -5.24
C THR A 553 4.63 -35.29 -5.39
N LEU A 554 3.67 -35.70 -4.58
CA LEU A 554 2.34 -35.12 -4.47
C LEU A 554 2.18 -34.44 -3.12
N SER A 555 1.83 -33.15 -3.15
CA SER A 555 1.51 -32.37 -1.95
C SER A 555 0.03 -32.00 -1.96
N VAL A 556 -0.63 -32.16 -0.83
CA VAL A 556 -2.04 -31.76 -0.62
C VAL A 556 -2.14 -31.01 0.69
N ASP A 557 -2.54 -29.76 0.62
CA ASP A 557 -2.80 -28.91 1.77
C ASP A 557 -4.29 -28.59 1.85
N LEU A 558 -4.80 -28.52 3.06
CA LEU A 558 -6.20 -28.20 3.33
C LEU A 558 -6.27 -27.33 4.58
N ARG A 559 -6.91 -26.17 4.46
CA ARG A 559 -7.19 -25.26 5.57
C ARG A 559 -8.68 -25.01 5.71
N ARG A 560 -9.21 -25.17 6.91
CA ARG A 560 -10.54 -24.71 7.27
C ARG A 560 -10.37 -23.47 8.12
N GLN A 561 -10.89 -22.33 7.64
CA GLN A 561 -10.89 -21.07 8.37
C GLN A 561 -12.31 -20.59 8.65
N ASP A 562 -12.45 -19.93 9.78
CA ASP A 562 -13.68 -19.29 10.23
C ASP A 562 -13.35 -17.84 10.58
N ASP A 563 -14.06 -16.89 9.96
CA ASP A 563 -13.87 -15.44 10.10
C ASP A 563 -15.11 -14.84 10.74
N GLY A 564 -15.01 -14.37 11.99
CA GLY A 564 -15.99 -13.51 12.63
C GLY A 564 -15.71 -12.06 12.25
N ILE A 565 -16.63 -11.40 11.56
CA ILE A 565 -16.45 -10.03 11.09
C ILE A 565 -17.50 -9.14 11.72
N THR A 566 -17.04 -8.04 12.33
CA THR A 566 -17.90 -6.97 12.80
C THR A 566 -17.49 -5.68 12.11
N THR A 567 -18.43 -5.01 11.47
CA THR A 567 -18.20 -3.71 10.83
C THR A 567 -19.22 -2.69 11.33
N GLY A 568 -18.77 -1.47 11.51
CA GLY A 568 -19.59 -0.38 11.93
C GLY A 568 -19.12 0.95 11.37
N GLY A 569 -20.04 1.88 11.25
CA GLY A 569 -19.71 3.23 10.84
C GLY A 569 -20.73 4.21 11.39
N VAL A 570 -20.25 5.37 11.81
CA VAL A 570 -21.12 6.44 12.26
C VAL A 570 -20.58 7.76 11.76
N SER A 571 -21.50 8.67 11.47
CA SER A 571 -21.18 10.07 11.56
C SER A 571 -20.94 10.40 13.04
N ALA A 572 -19.78 10.93 13.39
CA ALA A 572 -19.34 11.19 14.77
C ALA A 572 -20.31 12.07 15.55
N TYR A 573 -21.19 12.79 14.84
CA TYR A 573 -22.15 13.71 15.43
C TYR A 573 -23.54 13.56 14.83
N THR A 574 -24.55 13.42 15.66
CA THR A 574 -25.94 13.55 15.27
C THR A 574 -26.66 14.39 16.30
N GLY A 575 -27.19 15.54 15.89
CA GLY A 575 -28.00 16.41 16.78
C GLY A 575 -27.23 17.00 17.96
N GLY A 576 -25.95 17.28 17.82
CA GLY A 576 -25.20 18.02 18.83
C GLY A 576 -24.57 17.18 19.94
N THR A 577 -24.68 15.87 19.90
CA THR A 577 -24.14 15.02 20.95
C THR A 577 -23.06 14.09 20.37
N PRO A 578 -21.83 14.06 20.94
CA PRO A 578 -20.83 13.07 20.57
C PRO A 578 -21.37 11.66 20.76
N LYS A 579 -21.16 10.80 19.76
CA LYS A 579 -21.49 9.38 19.87
C LYS A 579 -20.32 8.60 20.45
N THR A 580 -20.61 7.59 21.22
CA THR A 580 -19.60 6.62 21.71
C THR A 580 -19.53 5.41 20.78
N LEU A 581 -18.41 4.69 20.77
CA LEU A 581 -18.23 3.44 20.02
C LEU A 581 -19.34 2.42 20.31
N GLY A 582 -19.81 2.33 21.56
CA GLY A 582 -20.93 1.47 21.94
C GLY A 582 -22.30 1.93 21.44
N ALA A 583 -22.37 3.09 20.79
CA ALA A 583 -23.56 3.63 20.14
C ALA A 583 -23.41 3.68 18.62
N LEU A 584 -22.50 2.87 18.02
CA LEU A 584 -22.38 2.70 16.58
C LEU A 584 -23.74 2.28 16.04
N ALA A 585 -24.42 3.21 15.36
CA ALA A 585 -25.63 2.89 14.65
C ALA A 585 -25.24 1.98 13.47
N ASN A 586 -26.06 0.97 13.21
CA ASN A 586 -25.88 0.07 12.06
C ASN A 586 -24.66 -0.88 12.13
N GLN A 587 -24.21 -1.25 13.33
CA GLN A 587 -23.23 -2.32 13.47
C GLN A 587 -23.81 -3.62 12.89
N GLN A 588 -23.03 -4.28 12.03
CA GLN A 588 -23.34 -5.58 11.46
C GLN A 588 -22.23 -6.55 11.82
N ASN A 589 -22.60 -7.79 12.10
CA ASN A 589 -21.67 -8.87 12.40
C ASN A 589 -22.16 -10.19 11.80
N GLY A 590 -21.23 -11.06 11.49
CA GLY A 590 -21.50 -12.41 11.01
C GLY A 590 -20.23 -13.24 10.87
N GLU A 591 -20.43 -14.50 10.54
CA GLU A 591 -19.37 -15.49 10.41
C GLU A 591 -19.28 -15.99 8.96
N PHE A 592 -18.08 -16.03 8.42
CA PHE A 592 -17.77 -16.59 7.10
C PHE A 592 -16.82 -17.76 7.28
N SER A 593 -17.14 -18.88 6.65
CA SER A 593 -16.37 -20.11 6.83
C SER A 593 -16.02 -20.74 5.52
N ARG A 594 -14.71 -20.99 5.27
CA ARG A 594 -14.25 -21.62 4.04
C ARG A 594 -13.21 -22.68 4.25
N THR A 595 -13.24 -23.67 3.34
CA THR A 595 -12.17 -24.65 3.22
C THR A 595 -11.37 -24.38 1.97
N LEU A 596 -10.06 -24.19 2.11
CA LEU A 596 -9.13 -23.80 1.07
C LEU A 596 -8.20 -24.98 0.75
N PRO A 597 -8.31 -25.61 -0.42
CA PRO A 597 -7.41 -26.63 -0.88
C PRO A 597 -6.21 -26.06 -1.65
N ARG A 598 -5.08 -26.78 -1.58
CA ARG A 598 -3.96 -26.66 -2.51
C ARG A 598 -3.44 -28.05 -2.85
N ILE A 599 -3.22 -28.31 -4.14
CA ILE A 599 -2.66 -29.57 -4.62
C ILE A 599 -1.50 -29.24 -5.54
N ILE A 600 -0.35 -29.84 -5.28
CA ILE A 600 0.87 -29.67 -6.08
C ILE A 600 1.36 -31.04 -6.51
N LEU A 601 1.63 -31.19 -7.78
CA LEU A 601 2.33 -32.31 -8.36
C LEU A 601 3.70 -31.82 -8.80
N ASP A 602 4.73 -32.29 -8.14
CA ASP A 602 6.14 -31.94 -8.38
C ASP A 602 6.85 -33.10 -9.08
N TYR A 603 7.50 -32.83 -10.20
CA TYR A 603 8.25 -33.81 -10.99
C TYR A 603 9.68 -33.33 -11.23
N LYS A 604 10.64 -34.09 -10.74
CA LYS A 604 12.09 -33.87 -10.91
C LYS A 604 12.69 -34.90 -11.86
N PRO A 605 12.74 -34.61 -13.18
CA PRO A 605 13.30 -35.56 -14.17
C PRO A 605 14.80 -35.81 -13.98
N ASP A 606 15.51 -34.82 -13.45
CA ASP A 606 16.94 -34.84 -13.10
C ASP A 606 17.18 -33.91 -11.90
N GLU A 607 18.42 -33.91 -11.36
CA GLU A 607 18.81 -33.11 -10.18
C GLU A 607 18.76 -31.57 -10.44
N ASP A 608 18.80 -31.16 -11.71
CA ASP A 608 18.84 -29.75 -12.11
C ASP A 608 17.46 -29.19 -12.51
N THR A 609 16.43 -30.02 -12.58
CA THR A 609 15.12 -29.61 -13.15
C THR A 609 13.98 -29.96 -12.22
N THR A 610 13.21 -28.95 -11.82
CA THR A 610 11.94 -29.07 -11.11
C THR A 610 10.82 -28.59 -12.01
N MET A 611 9.80 -29.44 -12.24
CA MET A 611 8.59 -29.11 -12.98
C MET A 611 7.40 -29.32 -12.05
N TYR A 612 6.49 -28.38 -12.00
CA TYR A 612 5.31 -28.55 -11.14
C TYR A 612 4.03 -28.13 -11.84
N PHE A 613 2.95 -28.73 -11.38
CA PHE A 613 1.58 -28.31 -11.67
C PHE A 613 0.86 -28.12 -10.35
N SER A 614 0.20 -26.97 -10.18
CA SER A 614 -0.54 -26.68 -8.96
C SER A 614 -1.95 -26.20 -9.24
N TYR A 615 -2.88 -26.59 -8.34
CA TYR A 615 -4.19 -26.00 -8.16
C TYR A 615 -4.24 -25.40 -6.75
N SER A 616 -4.69 -24.18 -6.62
CA SER A 616 -4.84 -23.52 -5.32
C SER A 616 -6.06 -22.60 -5.29
N GLU A 617 -6.74 -22.58 -4.15
CA GLU A 617 -7.82 -21.63 -3.88
C GLU A 617 -7.39 -20.58 -2.84
N GLY A 618 -7.90 -19.37 -3.02
CA GLY A 618 -7.84 -18.30 -2.04
C GLY A 618 -9.22 -17.69 -1.83
N SER A 619 -9.43 -17.09 -0.68
CA SER A 619 -10.66 -16.33 -0.43
C SER A 619 -10.38 -15.04 0.33
N LEU A 620 -11.18 -14.04 0.02
CA LEU A 620 -11.34 -12.87 0.85
C LEU A 620 -12.72 -12.98 1.51
N PRO A 621 -12.81 -12.96 2.85
CA PRO A 621 -14.08 -13.10 3.55
C PRO A 621 -15.12 -12.08 3.09
N GLY A 622 -16.38 -12.42 3.25
CA GLY A 622 -17.48 -11.52 3.00
C GLY A 622 -17.47 -10.31 3.94
N THR A 623 -18.40 -9.43 3.73
CA THR A 623 -18.51 -8.18 4.51
C THR A 623 -19.94 -7.72 4.62
N PHE A 624 -20.15 -6.53 5.20
CA PHE A 624 -21.48 -5.95 5.37
C PHE A 624 -21.54 -4.53 4.81
N ASN A 625 -22.74 -4.13 4.39
CA ASN A 625 -23.11 -2.78 4.03
C ASN A 625 -24.06 -2.21 5.11
N PRO A 626 -23.56 -1.67 6.24
CA PRO A 626 -24.39 -1.25 7.35
C PRO A 626 -25.42 -0.18 6.99
N SER A 627 -25.13 0.64 5.97
CA SER A 627 -26.03 1.68 5.47
C SER A 627 -27.32 1.13 4.86
N LEU A 628 -27.29 -0.12 4.37
CA LEU A 628 -28.47 -0.79 3.79
C LEU A 628 -29.42 -1.35 4.85
N ALA A 629 -28.97 -1.55 6.08
CA ALA A 629 -29.76 -2.20 7.13
C ALA A 629 -31.03 -1.41 7.56
N THR A 630 -31.14 -0.15 7.18
CA THR A 630 -32.30 0.71 7.48
C THR A 630 -33.34 0.72 6.36
N LEU A 631 -33.08 0.07 5.23
CA LEU A 631 -33.93 0.08 4.06
C LEU A 631 -34.98 -1.05 4.11
N THR A 632 -36.10 -0.84 3.43
CA THR A 632 -37.12 -1.87 3.23
C THR A 632 -36.65 -2.88 2.17
N GLU A 633 -37.26 -4.06 2.14
CA GLU A 633 -36.98 -5.13 1.18
C GLU A 633 -37.09 -4.64 -0.28
N SER A 634 -38.09 -3.85 -0.60
CA SER A 634 -38.28 -3.28 -1.93
C SER A 634 -37.18 -2.27 -2.32
N GLN A 635 -36.68 -1.48 -1.37
CA GLN A 635 -35.58 -0.56 -1.57
C GLN A 635 -34.26 -1.29 -1.73
N LEU A 636 -34.06 -2.39 -0.98
CA LEU A 636 -32.89 -3.26 -1.13
C LEU A 636 -32.88 -3.93 -2.52
N GLU A 637 -34.03 -4.35 -3.03
CA GLU A 637 -34.15 -4.93 -4.39
C GLU A 637 -33.81 -3.89 -5.47
N GLU A 638 -34.25 -2.64 -5.33
CA GLU A 638 -33.87 -1.54 -6.20
C GLU A 638 -32.35 -1.33 -6.23
N ILE A 639 -31.73 -1.26 -5.05
CA ILE A 639 -30.28 -1.07 -4.93
C ILE A 639 -29.53 -2.28 -5.48
N SER A 640 -29.95 -3.50 -5.14
CA SER A 640 -29.34 -4.73 -5.64
C SER A 640 -29.34 -4.80 -7.16
N THR A 641 -30.46 -4.43 -7.79
CA THR A 641 -30.59 -4.38 -9.26
C THR A 641 -29.66 -3.33 -9.89
N GLN A 642 -29.56 -2.15 -9.26
CA GLN A 642 -28.74 -1.04 -9.76
C GLN A 642 -27.25 -1.31 -9.60
N THR A 643 -26.85 -2.06 -8.59
CA THR A 643 -25.46 -2.26 -8.18
C THR A 643 -24.89 -3.62 -8.59
N GLY A 644 -25.69 -4.49 -9.23
CA GLY A 644 -25.24 -5.82 -9.62
C GLY A 644 -25.13 -6.80 -8.45
N GLY A 645 -26.00 -6.65 -7.43
CA GLY A 645 -26.11 -7.63 -6.35
C GLY A 645 -25.70 -7.15 -4.96
N ALA A 646 -25.55 -5.85 -4.72
CA ALA A 646 -25.29 -5.38 -3.35
C ALA A 646 -26.46 -5.69 -2.42
N GLY A 647 -26.12 -6.24 -1.26
CA GLY A 647 -27.02 -6.55 -0.15
C GLY A 647 -26.46 -6.05 1.17
N ILE A 648 -27.18 -6.27 2.28
CA ILE A 648 -26.68 -5.97 3.63
C ILE A 648 -25.44 -6.81 3.90
N GLU A 649 -25.51 -8.10 3.60
CA GLU A 649 -24.38 -9.02 3.61
C GLU A 649 -23.82 -9.13 2.18
N VAL A 650 -22.52 -9.24 2.07
CA VAL A 650 -21.76 -9.39 0.83
C VAL A 650 -20.99 -10.70 0.94
N ASP A 651 -21.19 -11.60 -0.01
CA ASP A 651 -20.54 -12.92 -0.02
C ASP A 651 -19.02 -12.79 -0.18
N GLU A 652 -18.29 -13.86 0.12
CA GLU A 652 -16.83 -13.94 -0.04
C GLU A 652 -16.40 -13.87 -1.50
N GLU A 653 -15.23 -13.25 -1.75
CA GLU A 653 -14.52 -13.38 -3.02
C GLU A 653 -13.74 -14.68 -3.04
N VAL A 654 -13.65 -15.31 -4.20
CA VAL A 654 -12.91 -16.56 -4.40
C VAL A 654 -11.97 -16.44 -5.58
N SER A 655 -10.75 -16.93 -5.41
CA SER A 655 -9.78 -17.14 -6.50
C SER A 655 -9.47 -18.63 -6.66
N GLU A 656 -9.54 -19.12 -7.88
CA GLU A 656 -9.15 -20.48 -8.27
C GLU A 656 -8.00 -20.36 -9.27
N ASN A 657 -6.84 -20.87 -8.92
CA ASN A 657 -5.62 -20.74 -9.71
C ASN A 657 -5.10 -22.08 -10.20
N LEU A 658 -4.82 -22.17 -11.48
CA LEU A 658 -4.05 -23.23 -12.10
C LEU A 658 -2.68 -22.68 -12.52
N GLU A 659 -1.62 -23.36 -12.16
CA GLU A 659 -0.27 -22.94 -12.48
C GLU A 659 0.60 -24.11 -12.92
N PHE A 660 1.40 -23.88 -13.97
CA PHE A 660 2.46 -24.76 -14.40
C PHE A 660 3.80 -24.01 -14.37
N GLY A 661 4.82 -24.60 -13.74
CA GLY A 661 6.15 -23.99 -13.68
C GLY A 661 7.28 -24.95 -13.96
N ILE A 662 8.39 -24.36 -14.38
CA ILE A 662 9.67 -25.04 -14.58
C ILE A 662 10.76 -24.21 -13.93
N LYS A 663 11.56 -24.85 -13.10
CA LYS A 663 12.79 -24.29 -12.53
C LYS A 663 13.95 -25.15 -12.99
N LYS A 664 15.01 -24.50 -13.46
CA LYS A 664 16.16 -25.22 -14.00
C LYS A 664 17.48 -24.58 -13.64
N THR A 665 18.36 -25.37 -13.06
CA THR A 665 19.77 -25.05 -12.95
C THR A 665 20.45 -25.37 -14.28
N ILE A 666 21.20 -24.43 -14.81
CA ILE A 666 21.83 -24.51 -16.13
C ILE A 666 23.33 -24.20 -16.05
N LEU A 667 24.07 -24.48 -17.12
CA LEU A 667 25.50 -24.15 -17.24
C LEU A 667 26.37 -24.76 -16.12
N ASP A 668 26.11 -26.00 -15.72
CA ASP A 668 26.82 -26.69 -14.65
C ASP A 668 26.80 -25.91 -13.32
N GLY A 669 25.60 -25.46 -12.89
CA GLY A 669 25.41 -24.76 -11.63
C GLY A 669 25.64 -23.23 -11.71
N ARG A 670 25.97 -22.68 -12.88
CA ARG A 670 26.25 -21.25 -13.08
C ARG A 670 25.04 -20.43 -13.50
N GLY A 671 23.87 -21.03 -13.67
CA GLY A 671 22.67 -20.33 -14.04
C GLY A 671 21.45 -20.98 -13.39
N PHE A 672 20.45 -20.17 -13.08
CA PHE A 672 19.13 -20.58 -12.63
C PHE A 672 18.07 -19.81 -13.40
N VAL A 673 17.06 -20.51 -13.86
CA VAL A 673 15.91 -19.94 -14.59
C VAL A 673 14.63 -20.53 -14.05
N SER A 674 13.68 -19.68 -13.73
CA SER A 674 12.32 -20.04 -13.34
C SER A 674 11.33 -19.45 -14.34
N VAL A 675 10.37 -20.26 -14.77
CA VAL A 675 9.29 -19.86 -15.68
C VAL A 675 7.98 -20.40 -15.12
N ALA A 676 6.97 -19.54 -14.96
CA ALA A 676 5.63 -19.92 -14.55
C ALA A 676 4.58 -19.40 -15.55
N ILE A 677 3.56 -20.21 -15.80
CA ILE A 677 2.36 -19.86 -16.56
C ILE A 677 1.18 -20.11 -15.65
N TYR A 678 0.30 -19.12 -15.51
CA TYR A 678 -0.85 -19.22 -14.62
C TYR A 678 -2.14 -18.76 -15.29
N ASP A 679 -3.25 -19.27 -14.76
CA ASP A 679 -4.62 -18.86 -15.07
C ASP A 679 -5.44 -18.88 -13.78
N THR A 680 -6.01 -17.73 -13.41
CA THR A 680 -6.74 -17.54 -12.15
C THR A 680 -8.12 -16.97 -12.44
N ASP A 681 -9.15 -17.71 -12.07
CA ASP A 681 -10.54 -17.23 -12.12
C ASP A 681 -10.92 -16.60 -10.78
N LEU A 682 -11.53 -15.42 -10.85
CA LEU A 682 -12.04 -14.65 -9.72
C LEU A 682 -13.56 -14.61 -9.77
N THR A 683 -14.22 -14.92 -8.66
CA THR A 683 -15.67 -14.85 -8.51
C THR A 683 -16.07 -13.96 -7.35
N ASN A 684 -17.24 -13.29 -7.48
CA ASN A 684 -17.80 -12.36 -6.50
C ASN A 684 -16.86 -11.18 -6.18
N VAL A 685 -16.12 -10.66 -7.17
CA VAL A 685 -15.16 -9.58 -6.96
C VAL A 685 -15.84 -8.37 -6.33
N HIS A 686 -15.39 -7.98 -5.14
CA HIS A 686 -15.92 -6.85 -4.40
C HIS A 686 -15.56 -5.53 -5.06
N THR A 687 -16.56 -4.71 -5.33
CA THR A 687 -16.36 -3.39 -5.93
C THR A 687 -17.12 -2.33 -5.15
N PRO A 688 -16.51 -1.16 -4.88
CA PRO A 688 -17.22 -0.05 -4.26
C PRO A 688 -18.21 0.54 -5.26
N PHE A 689 -19.41 0.79 -4.78
CA PHE A 689 -20.43 1.53 -5.50
C PHE A 689 -20.83 2.78 -4.70
N PHE A 690 -20.75 3.93 -5.35
CA PHE A 690 -21.01 5.20 -4.68
C PHE A 690 -22.45 5.62 -4.86
N SER A 691 -23.09 5.97 -3.75
CA SER A 691 -24.36 6.66 -3.71
C SER A 691 -25.44 6.08 -4.65
N PRO A 692 -25.89 4.81 -4.46
CA PRO A 692 -27.01 4.28 -5.19
C PRO A 692 -28.31 5.00 -4.81
N THR A 693 -29.30 4.95 -5.69
CA THR A 693 -30.62 5.57 -5.44
C THR A 693 -31.68 4.55 -5.10
N TYR A 694 -32.67 4.94 -4.35
CA TYR A 694 -33.84 4.13 -4.00
C TYR A 694 -35.10 4.98 -3.89
N THR A 695 -36.28 4.39 -4.02
CA THR A 695 -37.58 5.07 -3.86
C THR A 695 -37.92 5.17 -2.37
N ASP A 696 -38.09 6.38 -1.84
CA ASP A 696 -38.50 6.62 -0.45
C ASP A 696 -40.01 6.33 -0.20
N ALA A 697 -40.43 6.49 1.04
CA ALA A 697 -41.83 6.25 1.44
C ALA A 697 -42.85 7.20 0.78
N ASP A 698 -42.39 8.35 0.31
CA ASP A 698 -43.21 9.35 -0.37
C ASP A 698 -43.22 9.17 -1.91
N GLY A 699 -42.54 8.13 -2.41
CA GLY A 699 -42.45 7.81 -3.83
C GLY A 699 -41.40 8.65 -4.59
N ASN A 700 -40.54 9.37 -3.86
CA ASN A 700 -39.44 10.11 -4.45
C ASN A 700 -38.17 9.24 -4.49
N GLN A 701 -37.29 9.53 -5.43
CA GLN A 701 -35.97 8.93 -5.41
C GLN A 701 -35.11 9.62 -4.36
N ALA A 702 -34.56 8.82 -3.49
CA ALA A 702 -33.61 9.23 -2.47
C ALA A 702 -32.23 8.65 -2.80
N LEU A 703 -31.19 9.33 -2.40
CA LEU A 703 -29.81 8.90 -2.57
C LEU A 703 -29.34 8.22 -1.27
N LEU A 704 -28.79 7.04 -1.38
CA LEU A 704 -28.11 6.41 -0.26
C LEU A 704 -26.77 7.13 -0.05
N SER A 705 -26.60 7.74 1.11
CA SER A 705 -25.35 8.40 1.46
C SER A 705 -24.24 7.36 1.72
N GLY A 706 -23.10 7.53 1.06
CA GLY A 706 -21.90 6.73 1.29
C GLY A 706 -21.65 5.65 0.25
N ASN A 707 -20.60 4.89 0.51
CA ASN A 707 -20.17 3.79 -0.35
C ASN A 707 -20.74 2.49 0.15
N ILE A 708 -21.19 1.65 -0.74
CA ILE A 708 -21.51 0.26 -0.49
C ILE A 708 -20.58 -0.65 -1.28
N THR A 709 -20.39 -1.85 -0.80
CA THR A 709 -19.70 -2.92 -1.51
C THR A 709 -20.72 -3.70 -2.34
N SER A 710 -20.49 -3.79 -3.63
CA SER A 710 -21.24 -4.65 -4.56
C SER A 710 -20.50 -5.97 -4.72
N GLN A 711 -21.24 -7.03 -4.99
CA GLN A 711 -20.73 -8.37 -5.29
C GLN A 711 -21.24 -8.83 -6.65
N GLY A 712 -20.73 -9.96 -7.12
CA GLY A 712 -21.21 -10.63 -8.33
C GLY A 712 -20.38 -10.36 -9.57
N GLY A 713 -19.35 -9.57 -9.50
CA GLY A 713 -18.39 -9.41 -10.60
C GLY A 713 -17.45 -10.60 -10.70
N ASN A 714 -17.17 -11.03 -11.94
CA ASN A 714 -16.16 -12.03 -12.23
C ASN A 714 -14.97 -11.40 -12.95
N ALA A 715 -13.79 -12.00 -12.84
CA ALA A 715 -12.62 -11.63 -13.62
C ALA A 715 -11.70 -12.83 -13.83
N ASN A 716 -10.85 -12.75 -14.84
CA ASN A 716 -9.82 -13.74 -15.10
C ASN A 716 -8.44 -13.03 -15.14
N LEU A 717 -7.45 -13.63 -14.50
CA LEU A 717 -6.05 -13.18 -14.52
C LEU A 717 -5.21 -14.28 -15.13
N SER A 718 -4.44 -13.98 -16.16
CA SER A 718 -3.55 -14.97 -16.78
C SER A 718 -2.22 -14.34 -17.16
N GLY A 719 -1.15 -15.15 -17.19
CA GLY A 719 0.14 -14.59 -17.50
C GLY A 719 1.30 -15.56 -17.56
N ILE A 720 2.46 -14.97 -17.81
CA ILE A 720 3.75 -15.66 -17.84
C ILE A 720 4.73 -14.82 -17.01
N GLU A 721 5.45 -15.49 -16.13
CA GLU A 721 6.48 -14.90 -15.28
C GLU A 721 7.79 -15.63 -15.50
N ILE A 722 8.88 -14.87 -15.64
CA ILE A 722 10.22 -15.39 -15.87
C ILE A 722 11.17 -14.65 -14.95
N ASP A 723 12.00 -15.37 -14.25
CA ASP A 723 13.13 -14.82 -13.48
C ASP A 723 14.33 -15.75 -13.52
N GLY A 724 15.51 -15.18 -13.33
CA GLY A 724 16.72 -15.98 -13.32
C GLY A 724 17.98 -15.16 -13.14
N THR A 725 19.06 -15.91 -12.90
CA THR A 725 20.43 -15.38 -12.80
C THR A 725 21.38 -16.27 -13.57
N VAL A 726 22.42 -15.67 -14.17
CA VAL A 726 23.44 -16.41 -14.92
C VAL A 726 24.83 -15.81 -14.66
N ILE A 727 25.76 -16.62 -14.19
CA ILE A 727 27.17 -16.28 -14.08
C ILE A 727 27.84 -16.55 -15.45
N LEU A 728 28.18 -15.48 -16.16
CA LEU A 728 28.78 -15.56 -17.48
C LEU A 728 30.24 -15.99 -17.40
N ASN A 729 30.97 -15.46 -16.45
CA ASN A 729 32.39 -15.77 -16.14
C ASN A 729 32.73 -15.20 -14.75
N ASP A 730 33.98 -15.35 -14.32
CA ASP A 730 34.49 -14.90 -13.01
C ASP A 730 34.28 -13.40 -12.72
N LEU A 731 33.93 -12.59 -13.72
CA LEU A 731 33.80 -11.14 -13.58
C LEU A 731 32.35 -10.65 -13.76
N TRP A 732 31.51 -11.41 -14.44
CA TRP A 732 30.19 -10.94 -14.84
C TRP A 732 29.08 -11.92 -14.52
N SER A 733 28.02 -11.42 -13.93
CA SER A 733 26.74 -12.12 -13.85
C SER A 733 25.60 -11.24 -14.37
N LEU A 734 24.51 -11.88 -14.76
CA LEU A 734 23.28 -11.24 -15.21
C LEU A 734 22.11 -11.72 -14.35
N ASP A 735 21.28 -10.78 -13.90
CA ASP A 735 19.96 -11.09 -13.33
C ASP A 735 18.90 -10.56 -14.28
N PHE A 736 17.80 -11.26 -14.43
CA PHE A 736 16.69 -10.82 -15.26
C PHE A 736 15.35 -11.25 -14.69
N THR A 737 14.35 -10.38 -14.89
CA THR A 737 12.96 -10.68 -14.58
C THR A 737 12.08 -10.18 -15.71
N TYR A 738 10.98 -10.86 -16.00
CA TYR A 738 9.97 -10.37 -16.93
C TYR A 738 8.59 -10.98 -16.60
N ALA A 739 7.54 -10.16 -16.65
CA ALA A 739 6.17 -10.61 -16.49
C ALA A 739 5.25 -10.02 -17.57
N ILE A 740 4.32 -10.85 -18.00
CA ILE A 740 3.14 -10.46 -18.76
C ILE A 740 1.95 -10.87 -17.91
N ASN A 741 1.20 -9.88 -17.40
CA ASN A 741 0.00 -10.11 -16.60
C ASN A 741 -1.21 -9.54 -17.33
N ASP A 742 -2.06 -10.40 -17.84
CA ASP A 742 -3.31 -10.01 -18.49
C ASP A 742 -4.48 -10.24 -17.52
N SER A 743 -5.32 -9.23 -17.36
CA SER A 743 -6.56 -9.38 -16.62
C SER A 743 -7.74 -9.05 -17.51
N LYS A 744 -8.86 -9.71 -17.28
CA LYS A 744 -10.09 -9.46 -18.00
C LYS A 744 -11.26 -9.39 -17.04
N ILE A 745 -11.89 -8.24 -17.01
CA ILE A 745 -13.13 -8.03 -16.27
C ILE A 745 -14.23 -8.80 -16.98
N GLY A 746 -14.94 -9.64 -16.23
CA GLY A 746 -16.05 -10.45 -16.72
C GLY A 746 -17.42 -9.79 -16.52
N GLU A 747 -18.45 -10.58 -16.70
CA GLU A 747 -19.84 -10.15 -16.47
C GLU A 747 -20.13 -9.94 -14.99
N GLY A 748 -21.13 -9.13 -14.67
CA GLY A 748 -21.54 -8.80 -13.31
C GLY A 748 -20.67 -7.77 -12.61
N PHE A 749 -19.49 -7.47 -13.15
CA PHE A 749 -18.61 -6.47 -12.57
C PHE A 749 -19.16 -5.05 -12.80
N GLN A 750 -19.41 -4.33 -11.72
CA GLN A 750 -19.79 -2.93 -11.75
C GLN A 750 -18.83 -2.07 -10.92
N SER A 751 -18.38 -0.98 -11.51
CA SER A 751 -17.47 -0.05 -10.85
C SER A 751 -18.08 1.35 -10.81
N ALA A 752 -18.07 1.94 -9.63
CA ALA A 752 -18.64 3.28 -9.43
C ALA A 752 -17.90 4.39 -10.18
N ASP A 753 -16.63 4.19 -10.51
CA ASP A 753 -15.75 5.18 -11.12
C ASP A 753 -15.45 4.93 -12.61
N THR A 754 -16.15 3.96 -13.22
CA THR A 754 -15.94 3.59 -14.62
C THR A 754 -17.10 4.09 -15.48
N PHE A 755 -16.78 5.04 -16.37
CA PHE A 755 -17.74 5.67 -17.25
C PHE A 755 -17.24 5.66 -18.70
N ASP A 756 -18.15 5.58 -19.63
CA ASP A 756 -17.85 5.74 -21.05
C ASP A 756 -17.62 7.23 -21.45
N LEU A 757 -17.43 7.47 -22.73
CA LEU A 757 -17.20 8.81 -23.25
C LEU A 757 -18.45 9.71 -23.20
N ASP A 758 -19.61 9.10 -23.12
CA ASP A 758 -20.90 9.78 -23.03
C ASP A 758 -21.30 10.02 -21.55
N GLY A 759 -20.49 9.51 -20.61
CA GLY A 759 -20.71 9.65 -19.17
C GLY A 759 -21.66 8.63 -18.58
N ASP A 760 -22.02 7.61 -19.35
CA ASP A 760 -22.79 6.47 -18.85
C ASP A 760 -21.90 5.48 -18.10
N ARG A 761 -22.47 4.80 -17.10
CA ARG A 761 -21.71 3.77 -16.38
C ARG A 761 -21.32 2.64 -17.32
N LEU A 762 -20.04 2.32 -17.33
CA LEU A 762 -19.45 1.28 -18.14
C LEU A 762 -19.18 0.04 -17.30
N ALA A 763 -19.75 -1.10 -17.70
CA ALA A 763 -19.47 -2.39 -17.06
C ALA A 763 -18.00 -2.84 -17.21
N ALA A 764 -17.27 -2.25 -18.13
CA ALA A 764 -15.85 -2.52 -18.43
C ALA A 764 -15.54 -3.98 -18.79
N VAL A 765 -16.53 -4.76 -19.21
CA VAL A 765 -16.36 -6.18 -19.60
C VAL A 765 -15.32 -6.30 -20.70
N GLY A 766 -14.35 -7.18 -20.51
CA GLY A 766 -13.21 -7.39 -21.41
C GLY A 766 -12.05 -6.43 -21.23
N ASN A 767 -12.21 -5.35 -20.44
CA ASN A 767 -11.13 -4.44 -20.08
C ASN A 767 -10.23 -5.04 -19.00
N MET A 768 -9.04 -4.49 -18.86
CA MET A 768 -8.12 -4.85 -17.79
C MET A 768 -8.47 -4.09 -16.49
N PHE A 769 -8.07 -4.65 -15.36
CA PHE A 769 -7.95 -3.85 -14.14
C PHE A 769 -6.95 -2.72 -14.35
N SER A 770 -7.26 -1.55 -13.79
CA SER A 770 -6.43 -0.35 -13.89
C SER A 770 -5.31 -0.32 -12.86
N ARG A 771 -4.37 0.62 -13.04
CA ARG A 771 -3.33 1.00 -12.09
C ARG A 771 -2.22 -0.03 -11.88
N TYR A 772 -2.03 -0.94 -12.81
CA TYR A 772 -0.85 -1.78 -12.87
C TYR A 772 -0.39 -1.95 -14.31
N PRO A 773 0.90 -2.26 -14.55
CA PRO A 773 1.41 -2.46 -15.90
C PRO A 773 1.14 -3.89 -16.37
N LYS A 774 0.64 -4.05 -17.62
CA LYS A 774 0.52 -5.37 -18.23
C LYS A 774 1.88 -6.07 -18.38
N ASN A 775 2.92 -5.30 -18.67
CA ASN A 775 4.29 -5.81 -18.86
C ASN A 775 5.25 -5.08 -17.94
N SER A 776 6.10 -5.82 -17.25
CA SER A 776 7.18 -5.27 -16.44
C SER A 776 8.37 -6.22 -16.44
N GLY A 777 9.55 -5.71 -16.15
CA GLY A 777 10.73 -6.54 -16.03
C GLY A 777 11.99 -5.76 -15.75
N SER A 778 13.05 -6.48 -15.42
CA SER A 778 14.38 -5.92 -15.20
C SER A 778 15.47 -6.76 -15.86
N LEU A 779 16.55 -6.10 -16.21
CA LEU A 779 17.79 -6.72 -16.62
C LEU A 779 18.94 -6.02 -15.92
N SER A 780 19.73 -6.78 -15.20
CA SER A 780 20.87 -6.28 -14.43
C SER A 780 22.14 -6.97 -14.85
N ALA A 781 23.23 -6.21 -14.95
CA ALA A 781 24.56 -6.74 -15.17
C ALA A 781 25.45 -6.39 -13.98
N ASN A 782 26.03 -7.40 -13.35
CA ASN A 782 26.94 -7.26 -12.24
C ASN A 782 28.36 -7.54 -12.68
N TYR A 783 29.28 -6.68 -12.26
CA TYR A 783 30.71 -6.86 -12.41
C TYR A 783 31.35 -6.92 -11.03
N SER A 784 32.16 -7.93 -10.79
CA SER A 784 32.96 -8.06 -9.59
C SER A 784 34.37 -8.51 -9.97
N LYS A 785 35.38 -7.92 -9.35
CA LYS A 785 36.76 -8.26 -9.54
C LYS A 785 37.58 -8.10 -8.28
N GLN A 786 38.24 -9.15 -7.87
CA GLN A 786 39.27 -9.07 -6.85
C GLN A 786 40.44 -8.23 -7.35
N ALA A 787 40.59 -7.00 -6.85
CA ALA A 787 41.66 -6.08 -7.25
C ALA A 787 42.96 -6.31 -6.46
N SER A 788 42.85 -6.79 -5.21
CA SER A 788 43.96 -7.22 -4.34
C SER A 788 43.45 -8.29 -3.37
N ALA A 789 44.30 -8.86 -2.54
CA ALA A 789 43.91 -9.93 -1.62
C ALA A 789 42.78 -9.54 -0.65
N ASP A 790 42.66 -8.26 -0.33
CA ASP A 790 41.74 -7.66 0.61
C ASP A 790 40.72 -6.71 0.00
N ARG A 791 40.68 -6.57 -1.34
CA ARG A 791 39.81 -5.59 -2.01
C ARG A 791 39.14 -6.13 -3.25
N GLU A 792 37.85 -6.10 -3.24
CA GLU A 792 37.01 -6.33 -4.40
C GLU A 792 36.51 -4.99 -4.98
N VAL A 793 36.48 -4.88 -6.29
CA VAL A 793 35.84 -3.77 -7.00
C VAL A 793 34.61 -4.30 -7.69
N PHE A 794 33.49 -3.63 -7.48
CA PHE A 794 32.21 -4.02 -8.07
C PHE A 794 31.56 -2.89 -8.86
N ALA A 795 30.73 -3.27 -9.81
CA ALA A 795 29.84 -2.36 -10.52
C ALA A 795 28.54 -3.09 -10.89
N ARG A 796 27.43 -2.36 -10.89
CA ARG A 796 26.13 -2.88 -11.29
C ARG A 796 25.39 -1.87 -12.16
N ILE A 797 24.71 -2.39 -13.18
CA ILE A 797 23.81 -1.63 -14.06
C ILE A 797 22.46 -2.33 -14.01
N ASP A 798 21.41 -1.59 -13.66
CA ASP A 798 20.04 -2.09 -13.73
C ASP A 798 19.27 -1.34 -14.80
N THR A 799 18.51 -2.07 -15.59
CA THR A 799 17.52 -1.57 -16.53
C THR A 799 16.16 -2.07 -16.09
N ILE A 800 15.27 -1.19 -15.68
CA ILE A 800 13.94 -1.52 -15.14
C ILE A 800 12.89 -0.96 -16.08
N TYR A 801 12.12 -1.84 -16.69
CA TYR A 801 11.04 -1.50 -17.62
C TYR A 801 9.68 -1.62 -16.94
N THR A 802 8.84 -0.58 -17.06
CA THR A 802 7.45 -0.57 -16.63
C THR A 802 6.56 -0.18 -17.80
N GLY A 803 5.62 -1.04 -18.15
CA GLY A 803 4.62 -0.79 -19.18
C GLY A 803 3.63 0.31 -18.80
N LYS A 804 2.81 0.73 -19.73
CA LYS A 804 1.76 1.72 -19.47
C LYS A 804 0.73 1.21 -18.46
N MET A 805 0.21 2.12 -17.65
CA MET A 805 -0.85 1.87 -16.67
C MET A 805 -2.05 2.78 -16.96
N TYR A 806 -3.27 2.25 -16.80
CA TYR A 806 -4.49 3.01 -17.00
C TYR A 806 -5.00 3.63 -15.71
N ALA A 807 -5.59 4.82 -15.81
CA ALA A 807 -6.11 5.57 -14.66
C ALA A 807 -7.42 5.00 -14.08
N SER A 808 -8.18 4.29 -14.89
CA SER A 808 -9.45 3.64 -14.53
C SER A 808 -9.71 2.41 -15.40
N ASN A 809 -10.68 1.58 -15.01
CA ASN A 809 -11.09 0.39 -15.79
C ASN A 809 -11.76 0.74 -17.13
N ALA A 810 -12.12 2.00 -17.37
CA ALA A 810 -12.56 2.47 -18.67
C ALA A 810 -11.42 2.54 -19.70
N MET A 811 -10.17 2.46 -19.26
CA MET A 811 -8.96 2.44 -20.10
C MET A 811 -8.78 3.68 -20.99
N HIS A 812 -9.31 4.84 -20.60
CA HIS A 812 -9.20 6.05 -21.40
C HIS A 812 -7.83 6.73 -21.23
N ALA A 813 -7.49 7.17 -20.03
CA ALA A 813 -6.22 7.83 -19.72
C ALA A 813 -5.17 6.82 -19.23
N HIS A 814 -3.91 7.03 -19.60
CA HIS A 814 -2.82 6.14 -19.22
C HIS A 814 -1.47 6.86 -19.09
N THR A 815 -0.52 6.26 -18.38
CA THR A 815 0.89 6.67 -18.39
C THR A 815 1.55 6.29 -19.72
N GLY A 816 2.73 6.84 -20.01
CA GLY A 816 3.65 6.21 -20.95
C GLY A 816 4.26 4.92 -20.37
N SER A 817 4.99 4.19 -21.20
CA SER A 817 5.95 3.18 -20.71
C SER A 817 7.23 3.89 -20.27
N GLY A 818 7.82 3.44 -19.16
CA GLY A 818 9.05 3.98 -18.60
C GLY A 818 10.19 2.97 -18.62
N THR A 819 11.42 3.49 -18.65
CA THR A 819 12.62 2.68 -18.45
C THR A 819 13.61 3.42 -17.56
N LYS A 820 13.80 2.92 -16.35
CA LYS A 820 14.77 3.47 -15.39
C LYS A 820 16.11 2.77 -15.55
N PHE A 821 17.19 3.54 -15.52
CA PHE A 821 18.56 3.04 -15.47
C PHE A 821 19.18 3.41 -14.13
N ASN A 822 19.67 2.40 -13.40
CA ASN A 822 20.42 2.61 -12.18
C ASN A 822 21.87 2.16 -12.40
N LEU A 823 22.79 2.89 -11.78
CA LEU A 823 24.22 2.59 -11.81
C LEU A 823 24.74 2.57 -10.38
N ARG A 824 25.55 1.57 -10.06
CA ARG A 824 26.26 1.47 -8.79
C ARG A 824 27.67 1.03 -9.05
N GLY A 825 28.61 1.47 -8.23
CA GLY A 825 29.97 0.99 -8.32
C GLY A 825 30.80 1.45 -7.15
N GLY A 826 31.73 0.61 -6.76
CA GLY A 826 32.50 0.86 -5.57
C GLY A 826 33.59 -0.18 -5.35
N PHE A 827 34.02 -0.24 -4.12
CA PHE A 827 34.91 -1.29 -3.65
C PHE A 827 34.48 -1.77 -2.26
N GLU A 828 34.83 -3.00 -1.99
CA GLU A 828 34.59 -3.66 -0.70
C GLU A 828 35.87 -4.35 -0.22
N THR A 829 36.02 -4.33 1.10
CA THR A 829 37.03 -5.08 1.86
C THR A 829 36.31 -5.81 2.99
N ASP A 830 37.01 -6.64 3.75
CA ASP A 830 36.43 -7.29 4.93
C ASP A 830 35.79 -6.27 5.91
N ALA A 831 36.37 -5.07 6.04
CA ALA A 831 35.95 -4.04 6.99
C ALA A 831 35.15 -2.88 6.37
N TYR A 832 35.36 -2.55 5.10
CA TYR A 832 34.78 -1.35 4.50
C TYR A 832 34.13 -1.65 3.16
N ARG A 833 32.95 -1.07 2.95
CA ARG A 833 32.32 -0.95 1.63
C ARG A 833 32.07 0.51 1.33
N VAL A 834 32.46 0.97 0.15
CA VAL A 834 32.16 2.32 -0.34
C VAL A 834 31.58 2.22 -1.73
N GLU A 835 30.42 2.84 -1.91
CA GLU A 835 29.63 2.79 -3.13
C GLU A 835 29.24 4.19 -3.58
N LEU A 836 29.40 4.48 -4.86
CA LEU A 836 28.74 5.58 -5.55
C LEU A 836 27.55 5.03 -6.31
N TYR A 837 26.42 5.69 -6.19
CA TYR A 837 25.21 5.26 -6.86
C TYR A 837 24.51 6.38 -7.63
N CYS A 838 23.76 5.98 -8.64
CA CYS A 838 22.84 6.83 -9.37
C CYS A 838 21.55 6.01 -9.61
N THR A 839 20.43 6.45 -9.09
CA THR A 839 19.12 5.88 -9.40
C THR A 839 18.39 6.76 -10.40
N ASN A 840 17.62 6.15 -11.31
CA ASN A 840 16.97 6.85 -12.41
C ASN A 840 17.92 7.81 -13.16
N CYS A 841 19.10 7.33 -13.54
CA CYS A 841 20.19 8.16 -14.08
C CYS A 841 19.83 8.94 -15.34
N LEU A 842 18.88 8.46 -16.13
CA LEU A 842 18.38 9.13 -17.33
C LEU A 842 17.19 10.04 -17.05
N ASP A 843 16.79 10.18 -15.79
CA ASP A 843 15.71 11.04 -15.31
C ASP A 843 14.36 10.75 -16.01
N ASP A 844 14.01 9.45 -16.12
CA ASP A 844 12.71 9.04 -16.65
C ASP A 844 11.59 9.66 -15.81
N SER A 845 10.75 10.46 -16.42
CA SER A 845 9.69 11.22 -15.78
C SER A 845 8.31 10.57 -15.87
N GLN A 846 8.24 9.31 -16.30
CA GLN A 846 6.95 8.61 -16.37
C GLN A 846 6.34 8.46 -14.97
N PRO A 847 5.06 8.84 -14.79
CA PRO A 847 4.38 8.75 -13.49
C PRO A 847 4.43 7.34 -12.90
N LYS A 848 4.54 7.26 -11.58
CA LYS A 848 4.43 6.01 -10.82
C LYS A 848 3.01 5.46 -10.83
N GLY A 849 2.01 6.31 -10.99
CA GLY A 849 0.60 5.92 -11.01
C GLY A 849 -0.30 7.05 -11.48
N LEU A 850 -1.49 6.68 -11.92
CA LEU A 850 -2.57 7.59 -12.30
C LEU A 850 -3.86 7.15 -11.63
N GLN A 851 -4.71 8.12 -11.30
CA GLN A 851 -6.07 7.87 -10.85
C GLN A 851 -7.02 8.90 -11.45
N GLN A 852 -8.13 8.44 -12.02
CA GLN A 852 -9.20 9.32 -12.44
C GLN A 852 -10.04 9.73 -11.24
N LEU A 853 -10.20 11.01 -11.01
CA LEU A 853 -10.98 11.60 -9.93
C LEU A 853 -12.01 12.59 -10.49
N TYR A 854 -12.89 13.08 -9.62
CA TYR A 854 -13.77 14.20 -9.92
C TYR A 854 -13.02 15.53 -9.81
N ASP A 855 -13.27 16.45 -10.73
CA ASP A 855 -12.72 17.80 -10.65
C ASP A 855 -13.55 18.65 -9.69
N LEU A 856 -13.04 18.84 -8.49
CA LEU A 856 -13.70 19.65 -7.48
C LEU A 856 -13.70 21.16 -7.81
N SER A 857 -12.77 21.61 -8.67
CA SER A 857 -12.67 23.02 -9.07
C SER A 857 -13.69 23.43 -10.11
N GLY A 858 -14.30 22.48 -10.77
CA GLY A 858 -15.25 22.70 -11.86
C GLY A 858 -16.70 22.55 -11.47
N ILE A 859 -17.06 22.75 -10.20
CA ILE A 859 -18.44 22.63 -9.74
C ILE A 859 -19.29 23.74 -10.37
N THR A 860 -19.80 23.46 -11.55
CA THR A 860 -20.81 24.29 -12.21
C THR A 860 -22.17 23.65 -11.98
N GLY A 861 -22.94 24.19 -11.06
CA GLY A 861 -24.29 23.69 -10.76
C GLY A 861 -24.39 23.13 -9.34
N GLY A 862 -25.54 23.33 -8.75
CA GLY A 862 -25.81 23.13 -7.34
C GLY A 862 -25.26 21.84 -6.75
N PHE A 863 -24.76 22.00 -5.58
CA PHE A 863 -24.44 20.90 -4.70
C PHE A 863 -25.70 20.13 -4.34
N GLY A 864 -25.63 18.91 -4.43
CA GLY A 864 -26.68 17.98 -4.13
C GLY A 864 -26.82 17.09 -5.30
N ASP A 865 -26.34 16.00 -5.24
CA ASP A 865 -26.68 14.91 -6.02
C ASP A 865 -25.88 14.68 -7.28
N GLY A 866 -25.38 13.67 -7.42
CA GLY A 866 -25.14 13.02 -8.68
C GLY A 866 -24.55 13.85 -9.84
N ALA A 867 -24.80 15.15 -9.89
CA ALA A 867 -24.23 16.02 -10.91
C ALA A 867 -22.71 16.16 -10.80
N ILE A 868 -22.20 16.20 -9.59
CA ILE A 868 -20.77 16.13 -9.34
C ILE A 868 -20.29 14.69 -9.53
N THR A 869 -21.15 13.73 -9.19
CA THR A 869 -20.80 12.32 -9.22
C THR A 869 -21.09 11.64 -10.56
N ALA A 870 -22.05 12.14 -11.35
CA ALA A 870 -22.62 11.37 -12.45
C ALA A 870 -22.11 11.69 -13.85
N GLY A 871 -21.16 12.54 -14.06
CA GLY A 871 -20.69 12.82 -15.40
C GLY A 871 -19.98 14.14 -15.53
N GLY A 872 -19.74 14.79 -14.39
CA GLY A 872 -19.04 16.05 -14.35
C GLY A 872 -17.60 15.97 -14.86
N MET A 873 -16.92 17.07 -14.73
CA MET A 873 -15.54 17.20 -15.15
C MET A 873 -14.64 16.22 -14.43
N ARG A 874 -13.71 15.63 -15.15
CA ARG A 874 -12.75 14.67 -14.62
C ARG A 874 -11.37 15.30 -14.54
N VAL A 875 -10.65 14.88 -13.54
CA VAL A 875 -9.24 15.16 -13.34
C VAL A 875 -8.49 13.84 -13.23
N VAL A 876 -7.29 13.81 -13.76
CA VAL A 876 -6.38 12.69 -13.54
C VAL A 876 -5.33 13.13 -12.54
N SER A 877 -5.36 12.51 -11.40
CA SER A 877 -4.32 12.65 -10.39
C SER A 877 -3.09 11.82 -10.77
N ILE A 878 -1.92 12.36 -10.55
CA ILE A 878 -0.63 11.85 -11.02
C ILE A 878 0.31 11.71 -9.84
N ALA A 879 0.75 10.49 -9.55
CA ALA A 879 1.90 10.25 -8.67
C ALA A 879 3.19 10.48 -9.48
N LEU A 880 4.00 11.44 -9.06
CA LEU A 880 5.19 11.85 -9.79
C LEU A 880 6.31 10.81 -9.72
N ALA A 881 7.11 10.74 -10.76
CA ALA A 881 8.28 9.86 -10.79
C ALA A 881 9.34 10.29 -9.77
N ASP A 882 10.13 9.34 -9.27
CA ASP A 882 11.33 9.71 -8.54
C ASP A 882 12.34 10.32 -9.51
N LYS A 883 12.91 11.47 -9.15
CA LYS A 883 13.95 12.12 -9.96
C LYS A 883 15.27 11.38 -9.85
N ARG A 884 16.17 11.65 -10.80
CA ARG A 884 17.54 11.17 -10.71
C ARG A 884 18.14 11.51 -9.36
N THR A 885 18.59 10.48 -8.65
CA THR A 885 19.27 10.61 -7.36
C THR A 885 20.69 10.10 -7.48
N VAL A 886 21.67 10.90 -7.07
CA VAL A 886 23.08 10.54 -7.04
C VAL A 886 23.58 10.66 -5.62
N GLY A 887 24.31 9.65 -5.16
CA GLY A 887 24.82 9.66 -3.78
C GLY A 887 26.01 8.75 -3.57
N ILE A 888 26.48 8.76 -2.33
CA ILE A 888 27.52 7.91 -1.81
C ILE A 888 27.01 7.17 -0.59
N ARG A 889 27.35 5.90 -0.49
CA ARG A 889 27.18 5.06 0.71
C ARG A 889 28.54 4.58 1.19
N ALA A 890 28.65 4.48 2.49
CA ALA A 890 29.78 3.82 3.11
C ALA A 890 29.30 2.98 4.29
N SER A 891 29.86 1.79 4.42
CA SER A 891 29.66 0.94 5.60
C SER A 891 31.02 0.54 6.19
N TYR A 892 31.02 0.36 7.51
CA TYR A 892 32.16 -0.14 8.25
C TYR A 892 31.70 -1.29 9.15
N LYS A 893 32.38 -2.44 8.99
CA LYS A 893 32.17 -3.67 9.77
C LYS A 893 33.34 -3.82 10.77
N PHE A 894 33.06 -4.18 12.00
CA PHE A 894 34.06 -4.36 13.05
C PHE A 894 33.71 -5.49 14.02
#